data_4f557e0bfa7221dcc9839b6886ded90e
#
_entry.id   4f557e0bfa7221dcc9839b6886ded90e
#
_cell.length_a   1.000
_cell.length_b   1.000
_cell.length_c   1.000
_cell.angle_alpha   90.00
_cell.angle_beta   90.00
_cell.angle_gamma   90.00
#
_symmetry.space_group_name_H-M   'P 1'
#
loop_
_entity.id
_entity.type
_entity.pdbx_description
1 polymer ?
#
loop_
_entity_poly.entity_id
_entity_poly.type
_entity_poly.pdbx_seq_one_letter_code
_entity_poly.pdbx_strand_id
1 'polypeptide(L)'
;MSMWKRFTNWITGRADRDLDRELRAHLESEAEELQEAGRPWDEARYAARRVFGNATVVREETRAMWGWMSLDRFAQDLRYALHVMGKNPGFTAIAVLSLALGIGGTTAVFSVLDAAVLRPMAVREPGRLVIVRPTLRGERFVLFNPYFEELRRRQTALDHMFALQDSGYWKTTFEGEAAPAYSRGSKVSGNYFAALGLSPALGRLLTEADDQILGTPESSGCAVVLSHAAWTQRFQREPGVLGRGVRIGETDCSIVGVAPERFQSVQAGFAPELWAPMRALTERSLIENRRMAFFSGIIGRLRDGVTVAQAEAELTTLYQQIMAAEPPRAGGRDERPRLPAEFGIQLLPGGHGLDNVSNSYGRPLALVMAVVGVVLLIAAVNVANLLLSRGAVRSSELATRVALGAGRARLVCQLVTEGALLAVFGGALGVALALLSTPALAALVSLPYLPIALETALDRRVLFVALAATMLAALLSGALPALRLTGQSLQAAISTAGRTIGSRPGQRLARVLVGSQLALSLLLVSGAGLLLRTVVQLASVDPGFEPEQVVLLTVSHEQGRENHGEVDEAAEKARLAALYASLEQQLSSLTGVRSASLSWLGLFGGSDLWLRLIDRDNLEDRRNARVDYVSPGYFDTVGMRLLRGRGFTPADGEGAPRVAVINETLARQRFADVEALGRSLALDYRGEADRPFTIVGIVGDSKYNNLRESKIEPMMWTPLGQATFQIKSVALRIERGAEAAVVRAARRALTAADDQIMIRQVTTLSAQVAETIARERLLLGLASGFGALALLLAAIGLYGTLAHAVARRTREIGVRLALGAQRGTVLRMVVGDALRLALWGLLAGVPLALAAGFALRSFLFGVEPHDFVALSGAGLVLTLVAALAGYVPARKASRVNPIEALRYE
;
A
#
# COMPACT_ATOMS: atom_id res chain seq x y z
N MET A 1 -35.68 -25.28 32.49
CA MET A 1 -36.17 -24.79 31.17
C MET A 1 -34.98 -24.19 30.44
N SER A 2 -34.65 -24.67 29.21
CA SER A 2 -33.43 -24.18 28.49
C SER A 2 -33.53 -22.68 28.16
N MET A 3 -32.43 -21.98 28.21
CA MET A 3 -32.31 -20.55 27.92
C MET A 3 -32.95 -20.16 26.57
N TRP A 4 -32.91 -21.07 25.59
CA TRP A 4 -33.54 -20.97 24.28
C TRP A 4 -35.09 -20.92 24.33
N LYS A 5 -35.73 -21.75 25.16
CA LYS A 5 -37.21 -21.72 25.35
C LYS A 5 -37.68 -20.42 26.04
N ARG A 6 -36.86 -19.87 26.93
CA ARG A 6 -37.13 -18.55 27.53
C ARG A 6 -37.05 -17.44 26.50
N PHE A 7 -36.06 -17.47 25.63
CA PHE A 7 -35.87 -16.49 24.55
C PHE A 7 -37.02 -16.52 23.51
N THR A 8 -37.44 -17.72 23.07
CA THR A 8 -38.59 -17.84 22.15
C THR A 8 -39.90 -17.40 22.76
N ASN A 9 -40.18 -17.69 24.03
CA ASN A 9 -41.39 -17.23 24.72
C ASN A 9 -41.42 -15.71 24.90
N TRP A 10 -40.25 -15.08 25.04
CA TRP A 10 -40.10 -13.62 25.08
C TRP A 10 -40.41 -12.98 23.70
N ILE A 11 -39.81 -13.48 22.61
CA ILE A 11 -40.08 -12.94 21.25
C ILE A 11 -41.53 -13.06 20.84
N THR A 12 -42.21 -14.14 21.23
CA THR A 12 -43.61 -14.39 20.86
C THR A 12 -44.64 -13.68 21.77
N GLY A 13 -44.21 -13.00 22.82
CA GLY A 13 -45.06 -12.35 23.82
C GLY A 13 -45.92 -13.35 24.59
N ARG A 14 -45.56 -14.65 24.60
CA ARG A 14 -46.29 -15.68 25.34
C ARG A 14 -46.17 -15.48 26.85
N ALA A 15 -44.98 -15.13 27.33
CA ALA A 15 -44.73 -14.86 28.74
C ALA A 15 -45.63 -13.76 29.32
N ASP A 16 -45.88 -12.69 28.54
CA ASP A 16 -46.77 -11.59 28.94
C ASP A 16 -48.23 -12.01 29.00
N ARG A 17 -48.66 -12.82 28.03
CA ARG A 17 -50.02 -13.36 27.98
C ARG A 17 -50.29 -14.35 29.13
N ASP A 18 -49.27 -15.11 29.47
CA ASP A 18 -49.38 -16.07 30.58
C ASP A 18 -49.42 -15.32 31.92
N LEU A 19 -48.61 -14.29 32.12
CA LEU A 19 -48.65 -13.42 33.31
C LEU A 19 -50.01 -12.70 33.44
N ASP A 20 -50.58 -12.16 32.35
CA ASP A 20 -51.87 -11.53 32.36
C ASP A 20 -53.00 -12.50 32.70
N ARG A 21 -52.87 -13.79 32.35
CA ARG A 21 -53.79 -14.86 32.73
C ARG A 21 -53.67 -15.23 34.22
N GLU A 22 -52.43 -15.34 34.68
CA GLU A 22 -52.12 -15.65 36.06
C GLU A 22 -52.60 -14.55 37.04
N LEU A 23 -52.38 -13.29 36.69
CA LEU A 23 -52.88 -12.14 37.47
C LEU A 23 -54.41 -12.05 37.51
N ARG A 24 -55.07 -12.39 36.37
CA ARG A 24 -56.58 -12.45 36.35
C ARG A 24 -57.08 -13.62 37.20
N ALA A 25 -56.48 -14.81 37.08
CA ALA A 25 -56.85 -15.97 37.85
C ALA A 25 -56.67 -15.71 39.37
N HIS A 26 -55.58 -15.04 39.79
CA HIS A 26 -55.42 -14.63 41.19
C HIS A 26 -56.44 -13.67 41.66
N LEU A 27 -56.80 -12.64 40.85
CA LEU A 27 -57.84 -11.69 41.21
C LEU A 27 -59.24 -12.33 41.27
N GLU A 28 -59.53 -13.31 40.44
CA GLU A 28 -60.77 -14.11 40.42
C GLU A 28 -60.82 -15.04 41.66
N SER A 29 -59.79 -15.74 41.97
CA SER A 29 -59.69 -16.61 43.15
C SER A 29 -59.86 -15.82 44.47
N GLU A 30 -59.21 -14.66 44.58
CA GLU A 30 -59.39 -13.77 45.75
C GLU A 30 -60.83 -13.23 45.86
N ALA A 31 -61.49 -12.95 44.73
CA ALA A 31 -62.89 -12.48 44.72
C ALA A 31 -63.84 -13.63 45.11
N GLU A 32 -63.54 -14.86 44.68
CA GLU A 32 -64.31 -16.07 45.04
C GLU A 32 -64.23 -16.33 46.56
N GLU A 33 -63.03 -16.28 47.15
CA GLU A 33 -62.82 -16.44 48.62
C GLU A 33 -63.58 -15.35 49.42
N LEU A 34 -63.58 -14.13 48.97
CA LEU A 34 -64.37 -13.06 49.60
C LEU A 34 -65.85 -13.21 49.40
N GLN A 35 -66.33 -13.86 48.36
CA GLN A 35 -67.74 -14.20 48.15
C GLN A 35 -68.18 -15.34 49.05
N GLU A 36 -67.33 -16.36 49.19
CA GLU A 36 -67.58 -17.47 50.15
C GLU A 36 -67.63 -16.97 51.55
N ALA A 37 -66.89 -15.88 51.91
CA ALA A 37 -66.94 -15.21 53.19
C ALA A 37 -68.21 -14.30 53.38
N GLY A 38 -69.17 -14.39 52.45
CA GLY A 38 -70.52 -13.82 52.57
C GLY A 38 -70.68 -12.38 51.98
N ARG A 39 -69.73 -11.93 51.11
CA ARG A 39 -69.85 -10.63 50.46
C ARG A 39 -70.53 -10.79 49.06
N PRO A 40 -71.36 -9.81 48.68
CA PRO A 40 -71.90 -9.80 47.30
C PRO A 40 -70.81 -9.75 46.30
N TRP A 41 -70.96 -10.42 45.13
CA TRP A 41 -69.92 -10.58 44.10
C TRP A 41 -69.29 -9.30 43.65
N ASP A 42 -70.06 -8.23 43.45
CA ASP A 42 -69.51 -6.95 43.01
C ASP A 42 -68.63 -6.28 44.09
N GLU A 43 -69.02 -6.39 45.39
CA GLU A 43 -68.19 -5.94 46.51
C GLU A 43 -66.97 -6.77 46.75
N ALA A 44 -67.07 -8.10 46.58
CA ALA A 44 -65.97 -9.03 46.69
C ALA A 44 -64.88 -8.74 45.62
N ARG A 45 -65.29 -8.53 44.36
CA ARG A 45 -64.40 -8.14 43.27
C ARG A 45 -63.77 -6.78 43.45
N TYR A 46 -64.48 -5.81 44.00
CA TYR A 46 -63.91 -4.50 44.30
C TYR A 46 -62.89 -4.61 45.49
N ALA A 47 -63.20 -5.39 46.50
CA ALA A 47 -62.33 -5.64 47.65
C ALA A 47 -61.03 -6.37 47.21
N ALA A 48 -61.13 -7.43 46.39
CA ALA A 48 -60.00 -8.16 45.83
C ALA A 48 -59.07 -7.22 45.03
N ARG A 49 -59.60 -6.33 44.19
CA ARG A 49 -58.78 -5.33 43.48
C ARG A 49 -58.11 -4.33 44.44
N ARG A 50 -58.77 -4.00 45.54
CA ARG A 50 -58.26 -3.06 46.55
C ARG A 50 -57.10 -3.70 47.38
N VAL A 51 -57.23 -5.00 47.72
CA VAL A 51 -56.20 -5.76 48.42
C VAL A 51 -55.00 -6.04 47.51
N PHE A 52 -55.23 -6.42 46.24
CA PHE A 52 -54.20 -6.71 45.24
C PHE A 52 -53.38 -5.44 44.83
N GLY A 53 -53.95 -4.29 45.01
CA GLY A 53 -53.38 -3.01 44.68
C GLY A 53 -53.34 -2.76 43.17
N ASN A 54 -52.37 -2.00 42.70
CA ASN A 54 -52.28 -1.67 41.29
C ASN A 54 -51.68 -2.83 40.47
N ALA A 55 -52.52 -3.58 39.74
CA ALA A 55 -52.13 -4.71 38.92
C ALA A 55 -51.00 -4.38 37.92
N THR A 56 -50.90 -3.10 37.49
CA THR A 56 -49.83 -2.66 36.60
C THR A 56 -48.48 -2.63 37.31
N VAL A 57 -48.45 -2.24 38.59
CA VAL A 57 -47.21 -2.21 39.39
C VAL A 57 -46.70 -3.65 39.65
N VAL A 58 -47.62 -4.53 40.07
CA VAL A 58 -47.30 -5.97 40.30
C VAL A 58 -46.77 -6.61 39.03
N ARG A 59 -47.38 -6.30 37.88
CA ARG A 59 -46.90 -6.77 36.58
C ARG A 59 -45.51 -6.27 36.25
N GLU A 60 -45.20 -5.01 36.50
CA GLU A 60 -43.86 -4.44 36.27
C GLU A 60 -42.81 -5.01 37.22
N GLU A 61 -43.15 -5.21 38.51
CA GLU A 61 -42.26 -5.80 39.49
C GLU A 61 -41.95 -7.27 39.16
N THR A 62 -42.94 -8.04 38.71
CA THR A 62 -42.77 -9.44 38.27
C THR A 62 -41.90 -9.49 37.02
N ARG A 63 -42.09 -8.61 36.05
CA ARG A 63 -41.22 -8.47 34.90
C ARG A 63 -39.80 -8.08 35.29
N ALA A 64 -39.62 -7.25 36.33
CA ALA A 64 -38.30 -6.87 36.84
C ALA A 64 -37.51 -8.10 37.39
N MET A 65 -38.19 -9.02 38.02
CA MET A 65 -37.58 -10.26 38.55
C MET A 65 -37.16 -11.25 37.43
N TRP A 66 -37.70 -11.18 36.21
CA TRP A 66 -37.35 -12.10 35.12
C TRP A 66 -35.98 -11.86 34.52
N GLY A 67 -35.24 -10.77 34.87
CA GLY A 67 -33.88 -10.46 34.43
C GLY A 67 -33.77 -10.00 32.97
N TRP A 68 -34.87 -9.94 32.20
CA TRP A 68 -34.93 -9.57 30.79
C TRP A 68 -35.20 -8.11 30.51
N MET A 69 -35.39 -7.32 31.58
CA MET A 69 -35.72 -5.88 31.47
C MET A 69 -34.69 -5.06 30.69
N SER A 70 -33.43 -5.51 30.68
CA SER A 70 -32.35 -4.86 29.90
C SER A 70 -32.54 -5.09 28.41
N LEU A 71 -32.99 -6.28 28.00
CA LEU A 71 -33.24 -6.64 26.59
C LEU A 71 -34.52 -5.96 26.06
N ASP A 72 -35.58 -5.94 26.87
CA ASP A 72 -36.80 -5.18 26.51
C ASP A 72 -36.55 -3.70 26.32
N ARG A 73 -35.78 -3.10 27.24
CA ARG A 73 -35.35 -1.70 27.14
C ARG A 73 -34.48 -1.48 25.88
N PHE A 74 -33.58 -2.35 25.58
CA PHE A 74 -32.75 -2.29 24.38
C PHE A 74 -33.60 -2.40 23.11
N ALA A 75 -34.56 -3.34 23.06
CA ALA A 75 -35.48 -3.50 21.92
C ALA A 75 -36.37 -2.26 21.73
N GLN A 76 -36.82 -1.63 22.83
CA GLN A 76 -37.59 -0.35 22.78
C GLN A 76 -36.71 0.79 22.25
N ASP A 77 -35.46 0.89 22.72
CA ASP A 77 -34.49 1.89 22.24
C ASP A 77 -34.20 1.73 20.77
N LEU A 78 -34.05 0.48 20.32
CA LEU A 78 -33.78 0.14 18.91
C LEU A 78 -34.96 0.55 18.00
N ARG A 79 -36.19 0.19 18.40
CA ARG A 79 -37.40 0.60 17.65
C ARG A 79 -37.57 2.11 17.62
N TYR A 80 -37.33 2.76 18.74
CA TYR A 80 -37.38 4.22 18.83
C TYR A 80 -36.33 4.87 17.93
N ALA A 81 -35.10 4.40 17.96
CA ALA A 81 -34.02 4.89 17.12
C ALA A 81 -34.35 4.76 15.63
N LEU A 82 -34.84 3.58 15.22
CA LEU A 82 -35.25 3.33 13.81
C LEU A 82 -36.38 4.29 13.39
N HIS A 83 -37.39 4.47 14.24
CA HIS A 83 -38.50 5.41 13.96
C HIS A 83 -38.03 6.85 13.80
N VAL A 84 -37.12 7.28 14.66
CA VAL A 84 -36.53 8.61 14.64
C VAL A 84 -35.66 8.81 13.39
N MET A 85 -34.93 7.79 12.94
CA MET A 85 -34.16 7.81 11.71
C MET A 85 -35.06 7.92 10.48
N GLY A 86 -36.16 7.16 10.43
CA GLY A 86 -37.13 7.22 9.35
C GLY A 86 -37.84 8.58 9.24
N LYS A 87 -38.13 9.26 10.37
CA LYS A 87 -38.71 10.61 10.37
C LYS A 87 -37.76 11.71 9.88
N ASN A 88 -36.44 11.45 9.82
CA ASN A 88 -35.43 12.45 9.44
C ASN A 88 -34.44 11.88 8.44
N PRO A 89 -34.88 11.55 7.22
CA PRO A 89 -34.05 10.81 6.25
C PRO A 89 -32.80 11.59 5.84
N GLY A 90 -32.86 12.91 5.70
CA GLY A 90 -31.70 13.72 5.33
C GLY A 90 -30.57 13.70 6.38
N PHE A 91 -30.91 13.78 7.66
CA PHE A 91 -29.95 13.64 8.75
C PHE A 91 -29.34 12.24 8.77
N THR A 92 -30.18 11.21 8.68
CA THR A 92 -29.74 9.80 8.70
C THR A 92 -28.82 9.51 7.54
N ALA A 93 -29.17 9.96 6.34
CA ALA A 93 -28.34 9.78 5.16
C ALA A 93 -26.95 10.45 5.32
N ILE A 94 -26.89 11.70 5.78
CA ILE A 94 -25.63 12.42 6.01
C ILE A 94 -24.78 11.70 7.07
N ALA A 95 -25.37 11.27 8.18
CA ALA A 95 -24.64 10.60 9.24
C ALA A 95 -24.13 9.23 8.79
N VAL A 96 -24.97 8.42 8.13
CA VAL A 96 -24.61 7.09 7.61
C VAL A 96 -23.53 7.21 6.52
N LEU A 97 -23.70 8.13 5.57
CA LEU A 97 -22.69 8.34 4.51
C LEU A 97 -21.36 8.83 5.06
N SER A 98 -21.38 9.76 6.04
CA SER A 98 -20.13 10.23 6.68
C SER A 98 -19.37 9.08 7.34
N LEU A 99 -20.07 8.22 8.10
CA LEU A 99 -19.46 7.04 8.73
C LEU A 99 -19.05 5.97 7.70
N ALA A 100 -19.88 5.74 6.68
CA ALA A 100 -19.58 4.78 5.63
C ALA A 100 -18.29 5.11 4.88
N LEU A 101 -18.08 6.38 4.56
CA LEU A 101 -16.85 6.84 3.89
C LEU A 101 -15.63 6.70 4.81
N GLY A 102 -15.76 7.05 6.11
CA GLY A 102 -14.66 6.88 7.07
C GLY A 102 -14.34 5.40 7.34
N ILE A 103 -15.33 4.57 7.63
CA ILE A 103 -15.15 3.14 7.92
C ILE A 103 -14.73 2.39 6.65
N GLY A 104 -15.37 2.69 5.52
CA GLY A 104 -15.07 2.06 4.23
C GLY A 104 -13.65 2.35 3.76
N GLY A 105 -13.22 3.61 3.83
CA GLY A 105 -11.85 4.00 3.52
C GLY A 105 -10.83 3.28 4.42
N THR A 106 -11.08 3.23 5.73
CA THR A 106 -10.22 2.51 6.69
C THR A 106 -10.15 1.03 6.35
N THR A 107 -11.27 0.40 6.06
CA THR A 107 -11.34 -1.04 5.74
C THR A 107 -10.65 -1.35 4.42
N ALA A 108 -10.86 -0.55 3.38
CA ALA A 108 -10.25 -0.74 2.06
C ALA A 108 -8.72 -0.58 2.10
N VAL A 109 -8.22 0.49 2.74
CA VAL A 109 -6.77 0.70 2.89
C VAL A 109 -6.14 -0.39 3.75
N PHE A 110 -6.82 -0.80 4.84
CA PHE A 110 -6.33 -1.91 5.67
C PHE A 110 -6.29 -3.23 4.90
N SER A 111 -7.25 -3.52 4.04
CA SER A 111 -7.24 -4.73 3.19
C SER A 111 -5.99 -4.78 2.31
N VAL A 112 -5.62 -3.66 1.71
CA VAL A 112 -4.41 -3.58 0.88
C VAL A 112 -3.14 -3.68 1.75
N LEU A 113 -3.12 -3.02 2.91
CA LEU A 113 -2.02 -3.09 3.86
C LEU A 113 -1.82 -4.52 4.39
N ASP A 114 -2.91 -5.20 4.78
CA ASP A 114 -2.85 -6.59 5.25
C ASP A 114 -2.31 -7.51 4.16
N ALA A 115 -2.85 -7.42 2.96
CA ALA A 115 -2.43 -8.26 1.84
C ALA A 115 -0.97 -8.01 1.42
N ALA A 116 -0.50 -6.75 1.47
CA ALA A 116 0.83 -6.38 1.01
C ALA A 116 1.93 -6.52 2.08
N VAL A 117 1.59 -6.37 3.38
CA VAL A 117 2.60 -6.20 4.45
C VAL A 117 2.36 -7.09 5.66
N LEU A 118 1.10 -7.27 6.10
CA LEU A 118 0.81 -7.90 7.40
C LEU A 118 0.46 -9.38 7.30
N ARG A 119 -0.01 -9.85 6.14
CA ARG A 119 -0.43 -11.24 5.96
C ARG A 119 0.80 -12.13 5.86
N PRO A 120 0.99 -13.10 6.76
CA PRO A 120 2.06 -14.07 6.63
C PRO A 120 1.81 -14.97 5.43
N MET A 121 2.87 -15.50 4.85
CA MET A 121 2.78 -16.48 3.77
C MET A 121 1.95 -17.70 4.18
N ALA A 122 1.24 -18.30 3.21
CA ALA A 122 0.46 -19.53 3.39
C ALA A 122 1.36 -20.77 3.43
N VAL A 123 2.28 -20.81 4.41
CA VAL A 123 3.26 -21.88 4.60
C VAL A 123 3.22 -22.38 6.05
N ARG A 124 3.81 -23.54 6.32
CA ARG A 124 3.89 -24.08 7.67
C ARG A 124 4.75 -23.16 8.57
N GLU A 125 4.24 -22.80 9.74
CA GLU A 125 4.95 -22.01 10.77
C GLU A 125 5.76 -20.82 10.20
N PRO A 126 5.11 -19.86 9.58
CA PRO A 126 5.81 -18.76 8.89
C PRO A 126 6.70 -17.93 9.84
N GLY A 127 6.38 -17.89 11.13
CA GLY A 127 7.18 -17.17 12.13
C GLY A 127 8.57 -17.76 12.39
N ARG A 128 8.84 -19.00 11.95
CA ARG A 128 10.17 -19.65 12.04
C ARG A 128 11.04 -19.42 10.80
N LEU A 129 10.49 -18.81 9.76
CA LEU A 129 11.27 -18.50 8.57
C LEU A 129 12.10 -17.23 8.79
N VAL A 130 13.35 -17.30 8.35
CA VAL A 130 14.31 -16.19 8.41
C VAL A 130 14.95 -15.98 7.05
N ILE A 131 15.12 -14.72 6.67
CA ILE A 131 15.89 -14.33 5.50
C ILE A 131 17.36 -14.28 5.93
N VAL A 132 18.19 -15.04 5.21
CA VAL A 132 19.63 -15.06 5.44
C VAL A 132 20.29 -13.99 4.57
N ARG A 133 20.77 -12.93 5.20
CA ARG A 133 21.38 -11.77 4.54
C ARG A 133 22.89 -11.72 4.86
N PRO A 134 23.74 -12.06 3.91
CA PRO A 134 25.19 -11.88 4.07
C PRO A 134 25.54 -10.41 4.18
N THR A 135 26.54 -10.09 5.00
CA THR A 135 27.06 -8.73 5.21
C THR A 135 28.58 -8.72 5.11
N LEU A 136 29.11 -7.57 4.68
CA LEU A 136 30.54 -7.24 4.72
C LEU A 136 30.67 -5.87 5.38
N ARG A 137 31.37 -5.78 6.49
CA ARG A 137 31.47 -4.54 7.31
C ARG A 137 30.12 -3.99 7.76
N GLY A 138 29.14 -4.87 7.95
CA GLY A 138 27.76 -4.50 8.31
C GLY A 138 26.88 -4.05 7.15
N GLU A 139 27.42 -3.87 5.96
CA GLU A 139 26.64 -3.58 4.76
C GLU A 139 26.21 -4.84 4.05
N ARG A 140 25.09 -4.80 3.32
CA ARG A 140 24.60 -5.93 2.55
C ARG A 140 25.65 -6.40 1.55
N PHE A 141 25.91 -7.69 1.55
CA PHE A 141 26.83 -8.35 0.63
C PHE A 141 26.11 -9.49 -0.11
N VAL A 142 26.78 -10.09 -1.10
CA VAL A 142 26.25 -11.22 -1.85
C VAL A 142 26.90 -12.51 -1.39
N LEU A 143 26.13 -13.59 -1.31
CA LEU A 143 26.66 -14.93 -1.08
C LEU A 143 26.77 -15.66 -2.41
N PHE A 144 27.94 -16.20 -2.70
CA PHE A 144 28.19 -16.99 -3.91
C PHE A 144 27.77 -18.44 -3.70
N ASN A 145 27.36 -19.13 -4.76
CA ASN A 145 26.79 -20.45 -4.64
C ASN A 145 27.71 -21.48 -3.92
N PRO A 146 29.02 -21.59 -4.18
CA PRO A 146 29.86 -22.51 -3.43
C PRO A 146 29.88 -22.28 -1.93
N TYR A 147 29.83 -21.00 -1.50
CA TYR A 147 29.76 -20.65 -0.05
C TYR A 147 28.38 -20.90 0.54
N PHE A 148 27.33 -20.71 -0.24
CA PHE A 148 25.98 -21.06 0.18
C PHE A 148 25.86 -22.57 0.43
N GLU A 149 26.36 -23.41 -0.47
CA GLU A 149 26.31 -24.88 -0.33
C GLU A 149 27.16 -25.36 0.86
N GLU A 150 28.32 -24.76 1.08
CA GLU A 150 29.19 -25.08 2.22
C GLU A 150 28.50 -24.67 3.55
N LEU A 151 27.93 -23.45 3.59
CA LEU A 151 27.20 -22.96 4.75
C LEU A 151 25.98 -23.83 5.04
N ARG A 152 25.19 -24.17 4.00
CA ARG A 152 24.01 -25.03 4.10
C ARG A 152 24.34 -26.42 4.69
N ARG A 153 25.46 -27.00 4.28
CA ARG A 153 25.90 -28.31 4.71
C ARG A 153 26.43 -28.34 6.15
N ARG A 154 27.10 -27.26 6.58
CA ARG A 154 27.79 -27.22 7.89
C ARG A 154 26.94 -26.67 9.04
N GLN A 155 25.92 -25.84 8.73
CA GLN A 155 25.10 -25.22 9.75
C GLN A 155 24.18 -26.22 10.47
N THR A 156 23.85 -25.93 11.73
CA THR A 156 22.97 -26.78 12.57
C THR A 156 21.79 -26.02 13.15
N ALA A 157 21.78 -24.70 13.05
CA ALA A 157 20.74 -23.83 13.63
C ALA A 157 19.43 -23.79 12.81
N LEU A 158 19.49 -24.19 11.53
CA LEU A 158 18.33 -24.20 10.62
C LEU A 158 17.97 -25.64 10.25
N ASP A 159 16.68 -26.01 10.30
CA ASP A 159 16.20 -27.29 9.79
C ASP A 159 16.37 -27.39 8.26
N HIS A 160 16.10 -26.28 7.58
CA HIS A 160 16.25 -26.16 6.13
C HIS A 160 16.83 -24.80 5.78
N MET A 161 17.68 -24.77 4.75
CA MET A 161 18.17 -23.55 4.12
C MET A 161 18.07 -23.71 2.61
N PHE A 162 17.43 -22.79 1.93
CA PHE A 162 17.19 -22.81 0.49
C PHE A 162 17.44 -21.46 -0.15
N ALA A 163 17.79 -21.47 -1.41
CA ALA A 163 17.97 -20.30 -2.23
C ALA A 163 16.96 -20.28 -3.38
N LEU A 164 16.71 -19.09 -3.91
CA LEU A 164 15.89 -18.92 -5.10
C LEU A 164 16.45 -17.83 -5.99
N GLN A 165 16.16 -17.94 -7.28
CA GLN A 165 16.44 -16.96 -8.31
C GLN A 165 15.16 -16.70 -9.09
N ASP A 166 14.62 -15.49 -8.96
CA ASP A 166 13.52 -15.06 -9.81
C ASP A 166 14.09 -14.65 -11.16
N SER A 167 13.90 -15.52 -12.13
CA SER A 167 14.53 -15.38 -13.45
C SER A 167 13.70 -14.58 -14.45
N GLY A 168 12.51 -14.11 -14.04
CA GLY A 168 11.60 -13.38 -14.90
C GLY A 168 10.82 -14.30 -15.87
N TYR A 169 10.83 -13.98 -17.15
CA TYR A 169 10.13 -14.75 -18.17
C TYR A 169 11.07 -15.75 -18.83
N TRP A 170 10.58 -16.99 -18.99
CA TRP A 170 11.25 -18.06 -19.73
C TRP A 170 10.48 -18.34 -21.01
N LYS A 171 11.18 -18.61 -22.09
CA LYS A 171 10.59 -19.18 -23.31
C LYS A 171 10.23 -20.61 -23.01
N THR A 172 8.96 -20.92 -23.01
CA THR A 172 8.43 -22.25 -22.71
C THR A 172 7.64 -22.77 -23.88
N THR A 173 7.86 -24.02 -24.22
CA THR A 173 7.03 -24.73 -25.21
C THR A 173 6.46 -25.95 -24.52
N PHE A 174 5.18 -25.95 -24.25
CA PHE A 174 4.52 -27.10 -23.67
C PHE A 174 4.18 -28.10 -24.76
N GLU A 175 4.27 -29.39 -24.41
CA GLU A 175 3.91 -30.46 -25.33
C GLU A 175 2.48 -30.29 -25.86
N GLY A 176 2.35 -30.31 -27.20
CA GLY A 176 1.08 -30.04 -27.88
C GLY A 176 0.84 -28.57 -28.27
N GLU A 177 1.70 -27.64 -27.90
CA GLU A 177 1.63 -26.23 -28.35
C GLU A 177 2.45 -26.02 -29.63
N ALA A 178 1.86 -25.33 -30.61
CA ALA A 178 2.50 -25.08 -31.91
C ALA A 178 3.56 -23.97 -31.88
N ALA A 179 3.54 -23.09 -30.87
CA ALA A 179 4.44 -21.96 -30.76
C ALA A 179 4.92 -21.77 -29.32
N PRO A 180 6.17 -21.31 -29.11
CA PRO A 180 6.65 -21.01 -27.79
C PRO A 180 5.88 -19.85 -27.16
N ALA A 181 5.65 -19.95 -25.86
CA ALA A 181 5.07 -18.89 -25.04
C ALA A 181 6.08 -18.42 -23.98
N TYR A 182 5.80 -17.27 -23.38
CA TYR A 182 6.64 -16.78 -22.28
C TYR A 182 5.92 -17.00 -20.96
N SER A 183 6.51 -17.80 -20.09
CA SER A 183 6.00 -18.10 -18.76
C SER A 183 6.91 -17.50 -17.69
N ARG A 184 6.31 -16.96 -16.63
CA ARG A 184 7.08 -16.50 -15.47
C ARG A 184 7.61 -17.71 -14.71
N GLY A 185 8.92 -17.78 -14.52
CA GLY A 185 9.57 -18.89 -13.86
C GLY A 185 10.43 -18.46 -12.68
N SER A 186 10.54 -19.35 -11.69
CA SER A 186 11.46 -19.21 -10.57
C SER A 186 12.34 -20.45 -10.47
N LYS A 187 13.67 -20.25 -10.43
CA LYS A 187 14.61 -21.32 -10.13
C LYS A 187 14.75 -21.44 -8.61
N VAL A 188 14.60 -22.63 -8.08
CA VAL A 188 14.61 -22.87 -6.63
C VAL A 188 15.49 -24.04 -6.26
N SER A 189 16.08 -24.02 -5.06
CA SER A 189 16.75 -25.19 -4.50
C SER A 189 15.77 -26.36 -4.38
N GLY A 190 16.24 -27.59 -4.56
CA GLY A 190 15.38 -28.78 -4.54
C GLY A 190 14.56 -28.95 -3.27
N ASN A 191 15.07 -28.52 -2.13
CA ASN A 191 14.37 -28.56 -0.83
C ASN A 191 13.38 -27.41 -0.59
N TYR A 192 13.15 -26.53 -1.55
CA TYR A 192 12.31 -25.33 -1.44
C TYR A 192 10.91 -25.59 -0.86
N PHE A 193 10.17 -26.52 -1.47
CA PHE A 193 8.80 -26.83 -1.05
C PHE A 193 8.76 -27.58 0.27
N ALA A 194 9.70 -28.48 0.51
CA ALA A 194 9.82 -29.19 1.78
C ALA A 194 10.13 -28.24 2.94
N ALA A 195 11.06 -27.29 2.72
CA ALA A 195 11.40 -26.27 3.69
C ALA A 195 10.21 -25.35 4.04
N LEU A 196 9.33 -25.10 3.09
CA LEU A 196 8.10 -24.35 3.30
C LEU A 196 6.97 -25.18 3.92
N GLY A 197 7.12 -26.50 3.98
CA GLY A 197 6.10 -27.42 4.51
C GLY A 197 4.86 -27.53 3.63
N LEU A 198 5.03 -27.42 2.30
CA LEU A 198 3.94 -27.44 1.33
C LEU A 198 3.65 -28.86 0.86
N SER A 199 2.38 -29.15 0.62
CA SER A 199 1.90 -30.39 -0.02
C SER A 199 1.38 -30.08 -1.42
N PRO A 200 1.59 -30.98 -2.42
CA PRO A 200 1.13 -30.74 -3.77
C PRO A 200 -0.40 -30.76 -3.87
N ALA A 201 -0.96 -29.97 -4.81
CA ALA A 201 -2.35 -30.11 -5.22
C ALA A 201 -2.55 -31.34 -6.12
N LEU A 202 -1.53 -31.66 -6.93
CA LEU A 202 -1.51 -32.82 -7.81
C LEU A 202 -0.06 -33.29 -7.99
N GLY A 203 0.18 -34.60 -8.10
CA GLY A 203 1.51 -35.16 -8.30
C GLY A 203 2.45 -35.02 -7.12
N ARG A 204 3.70 -34.62 -7.36
CA ARG A 204 4.73 -34.37 -6.35
C ARG A 204 5.38 -33.00 -6.52
N LEU A 205 6.00 -32.49 -5.47
CA LEU A 205 6.82 -31.27 -5.51
C LEU A 205 8.29 -31.61 -5.77
N LEU A 206 9.11 -30.58 -6.03
CA LEU A 206 10.55 -30.74 -6.21
C LEU A 206 11.20 -31.24 -4.94
N THR A 207 12.25 -32.04 -5.12
CA THR A 207 13.10 -32.62 -4.08
C THR A 207 14.58 -32.33 -4.37
N GLU A 208 15.46 -32.60 -3.44
CA GLU A 208 16.90 -32.43 -3.65
C GLU A 208 17.45 -33.32 -4.76
N ALA A 209 16.82 -34.45 -5.03
CA ALA A 209 17.17 -35.34 -6.14
C ALA A 209 16.91 -34.71 -7.52
N ASP A 210 15.95 -33.80 -7.60
CA ASP A 210 15.65 -33.07 -8.85
C ASP A 210 16.64 -31.91 -9.11
N ASP A 211 17.35 -31.41 -8.07
CA ASP A 211 18.22 -30.25 -8.15
C ASP A 211 19.69 -30.65 -8.38
N GLN A 212 19.91 -31.44 -9.41
CA GLN A 212 21.23 -31.87 -9.84
C GLN A 212 21.65 -31.20 -11.15
N ILE A 213 22.92 -31.06 -11.36
CA ILE A 213 23.46 -30.53 -12.62
C ILE A 213 23.13 -31.52 -13.74
N LEU A 214 22.44 -31.07 -14.78
CA LEU A 214 22.08 -31.96 -15.90
C LEU A 214 23.30 -32.55 -16.59
N GLY A 215 23.19 -33.83 -16.99
CA GLY A 215 24.27 -34.56 -17.61
C GLY A 215 25.27 -35.19 -16.64
N THR A 216 25.03 -35.10 -15.33
CA THR A 216 25.77 -35.86 -14.33
C THR A 216 25.07 -37.21 -14.05
N PRO A 217 25.82 -38.23 -13.58
CA PRO A 217 25.22 -39.54 -13.27
C PRO A 217 24.08 -39.51 -12.24
N GLU A 218 24.07 -38.49 -11.37
CA GLU A 218 23.08 -38.30 -10.33
C GLU A 218 21.81 -37.59 -10.84
N SER A 219 21.83 -37.05 -12.06
CA SER A 219 20.70 -36.28 -12.59
C SER A 219 19.60 -37.22 -13.12
N SER A 220 18.38 -37.04 -12.59
CA SER A 220 17.17 -37.72 -13.07
C SER A 220 16.46 -36.98 -14.21
N GLY A 221 17.07 -35.92 -14.75
CA GLY A 221 16.44 -35.01 -15.71
C GLY A 221 15.90 -33.73 -15.07
N CYS A 222 15.27 -32.88 -15.88
CA CYS A 222 14.67 -31.64 -15.43
C CYS A 222 13.20 -31.84 -15.04
N ALA A 223 12.85 -31.60 -13.76
CA ALA A 223 11.50 -31.66 -13.24
C ALA A 223 10.94 -30.24 -13.03
N VAL A 224 9.65 -30.04 -13.28
CA VAL A 224 8.97 -28.75 -13.13
C VAL A 224 7.68 -28.91 -12.32
N VAL A 225 7.41 -27.94 -11.45
CA VAL A 225 6.15 -27.82 -10.72
C VAL A 225 5.39 -26.60 -11.25
N LEU A 226 4.14 -26.79 -11.65
CA LEU A 226 3.26 -25.71 -12.08
C LEU A 226 2.64 -25.01 -10.88
N SER A 227 2.34 -23.72 -11.03
CA SER A 227 1.45 -23.04 -10.11
C SER A 227 -0.01 -23.50 -10.31
N HIS A 228 -0.80 -23.45 -9.24
CA HIS A 228 -2.22 -23.79 -9.33
C HIS A 228 -2.96 -22.86 -10.33
N ALA A 229 -2.54 -21.59 -10.42
CA ALA A 229 -3.09 -20.64 -11.37
C ALA A 229 -2.80 -21.04 -12.83
N ALA A 230 -1.54 -21.40 -13.15
CA ALA A 230 -1.15 -21.86 -14.48
C ALA A 230 -1.88 -23.16 -14.87
N TRP A 231 -1.99 -24.11 -13.93
CA TRP A 231 -2.76 -25.34 -14.16
C TRP A 231 -4.23 -25.06 -14.44
N THR A 232 -4.84 -24.10 -13.71
CA THR A 232 -6.24 -23.72 -13.91
C THR A 232 -6.45 -22.97 -15.23
N GLN A 233 -5.61 -21.99 -15.54
CA GLN A 233 -5.82 -21.10 -16.68
C GLN A 233 -5.39 -21.72 -18.02
N ARG A 234 -4.27 -22.46 -18.02
CA ARG A 234 -3.69 -23.04 -19.24
C ARG A 234 -4.17 -24.47 -19.50
N PHE A 235 -4.30 -25.27 -18.45
CA PHE A 235 -4.63 -26.69 -18.55
C PHE A 235 -6.02 -27.02 -18.02
N GLN A 236 -6.86 -26.04 -17.71
CA GLN A 236 -8.27 -26.22 -17.27
C GLN A 236 -8.43 -27.28 -16.15
N ARG A 237 -7.41 -27.38 -15.27
CA ARG A 237 -7.30 -28.37 -14.18
C ARG A 237 -7.27 -29.83 -14.66
N GLU A 238 -6.78 -30.09 -15.85
CA GLU A 238 -6.64 -31.45 -16.37
C GLU A 238 -5.61 -32.25 -15.56
N PRO A 239 -5.97 -33.42 -14.97
CA PRO A 239 -5.01 -34.25 -14.22
C PRO A 239 -3.91 -34.85 -15.11
N GLY A 240 -4.17 -35.05 -16.40
CA GLY A 240 -3.24 -35.58 -17.38
C GLY A 240 -2.05 -34.65 -17.71
N VAL A 241 -1.93 -33.51 -17.02
CA VAL A 241 -0.77 -32.61 -17.14
C VAL A 241 0.51 -33.22 -16.59
N LEU A 242 0.40 -34.20 -15.66
CA LEU A 242 1.57 -34.89 -15.10
C LEU A 242 2.28 -35.72 -16.16
N GLY A 243 3.59 -35.57 -16.21
CA GLY A 243 4.45 -36.25 -17.20
C GLY A 243 4.53 -35.58 -18.57
N ARG A 244 3.69 -34.55 -18.85
CA ARG A 244 3.84 -33.76 -20.09
C ARG A 244 5.18 -33.05 -20.14
N GLY A 245 5.76 -33.00 -21.32
CA GLY A 245 6.99 -32.26 -21.57
C GLY A 245 6.78 -30.77 -21.60
N VAL A 246 7.72 -30.05 -21.06
CA VAL A 246 7.86 -28.60 -21.25
C VAL A 246 9.32 -28.28 -21.57
N ARG A 247 9.55 -27.67 -22.70
CA ARG A 247 10.87 -27.15 -23.04
C ARG A 247 11.04 -25.75 -22.48
N ILE A 248 12.08 -25.56 -21.68
CA ILE A 248 12.49 -24.28 -21.11
C ILE A 248 13.80 -23.90 -21.75
N GLY A 249 13.76 -22.93 -22.65
CA GLY A 249 14.91 -22.69 -23.51
C GLY A 249 15.27 -23.92 -24.34
N GLU A 250 16.49 -24.38 -24.19
CA GLU A 250 16.98 -25.62 -24.83
C GLU A 250 16.82 -26.87 -23.95
N THR A 251 16.29 -26.71 -22.71
CA THR A 251 16.23 -27.81 -21.76
C THR A 251 14.82 -28.44 -21.77
N ASP A 252 14.77 -29.71 -22.06
CA ASP A 252 13.56 -30.49 -21.96
C ASP A 252 13.31 -30.89 -20.49
N CYS A 253 12.16 -30.50 -19.97
CA CYS A 253 11.73 -30.77 -18.61
C CYS A 253 10.38 -31.51 -18.61
N SER A 254 10.03 -32.16 -17.52
CA SER A 254 8.74 -32.83 -17.33
C SER A 254 7.97 -32.22 -16.16
N ILE A 255 6.66 -32.07 -16.32
CA ILE A 255 5.79 -31.59 -15.25
C ILE A 255 5.56 -32.71 -14.25
N VAL A 256 6.06 -32.56 -13.01
CA VAL A 256 5.96 -33.58 -11.96
C VAL A 256 4.86 -33.30 -10.94
N GLY A 257 4.35 -32.06 -10.88
CA GLY A 257 3.30 -31.73 -9.95
C GLY A 257 2.78 -30.31 -10.10
N VAL A 258 1.79 -30.01 -9.24
CA VAL A 258 1.12 -28.70 -9.13
C VAL A 258 1.21 -28.23 -7.69
N ALA A 259 1.61 -27.00 -7.49
CA ALA A 259 1.68 -26.36 -6.19
C ALA A 259 0.27 -26.12 -5.58
N PRO A 260 0.14 -26.00 -4.25
CA PRO A 260 -1.16 -25.78 -3.62
C PRO A 260 -1.76 -24.42 -3.98
N GLU A 261 -3.11 -24.35 -4.05
CA GLU A 261 -3.88 -23.19 -4.52
C GLU A 261 -3.53 -21.87 -3.79
N ARG A 262 -3.32 -21.94 -2.47
CA ARG A 262 -3.06 -20.75 -1.64
C ARG A 262 -1.61 -20.28 -1.65
N PHE A 263 -0.72 -21.01 -2.29
CA PHE A 263 0.70 -20.65 -2.36
C PHE A 263 1.01 -20.00 -3.70
N GLN A 264 1.49 -18.76 -3.67
CA GLN A 264 1.90 -18.03 -4.87
C GLN A 264 3.41 -17.99 -5.01
N SER A 265 4.11 -17.48 -4.02
CA SER A 265 5.58 -17.35 -4.00
C SER A 265 6.06 -16.93 -2.61
N VAL A 266 7.35 -17.08 -2.33
CA VAL A 266 8.02 -16.45 -1.20
C VAL A 266 8.39 -14.99 -1.48
N GLN A 267 8.26 -14.53 -2.71
CA GLN A 267 8.45 -13.13 -3.07
C GLN A 267 7.08 -12.48 -3.28
N ALA A 268 6.71 -11.60 -2.38
CA ALA A 268 5.44 -10.87 -2.48
C ALA A 268 5.34 -10.11 -3.80
N GLY A 269 4.25 -10.31 -4.52
CA GLY A 269 3.99 -9.68 -5.81
C GLY A 269 4.59 -10.39 -7.03
N PHE A 270 5.45 -11.38 -6.86
CA PHE A 270 5.91 -12.24 -7.94
C PHE A 270 5.14 -13.56 -7.91
N ALA A 271 4.35 -13.83 -8.93
CA ALA A 271 3.58 -15.07 -9.06
C ALA A 271 4.12 -15.86 -10.25
N PRO A 272 5.03 -16.83 -10.04
CA PRO A 272 5.53 -17.68 -11.10
C PRO A 272 4.43 -18.60 -11.61
N GLU A 273 4.49 -18.93 -12.91
CA GLU A 273 3.66 -19.97 -13.52
C GLU A 273 4.24 -21.34 -13.25
N LEU A 274 5.59 -21.40 -13.09
CA LEU A 274 6.30 -22.64 -12.87
C LEU A 274 7.57 -22.43 -12.04
N TRP A 275 7.94 -23.48 -11.30
CA TRP A 275 9.20 -23.59 -10.56
C TRP A 275 10.03 -24.74 -11.15
N ALA A 276 11.32 -24.49 -11.29
CA ALA A 276 12.28 -25.49 -11.75
C ALA A 276 13.48 -25.53 -10.81
N PRO A 277 14.21 -26.66 -10.77
CA PRO A 277 15.39 -26.80 -9.97
C PRO A 277 16.49 -25.83 -10.42
N MET A 278 17.15 -25.20 -9.47
CA MET A 278 18.13 -24.16 -9.74
C MET A 278 19.33 -24.70 -10.51
N ARG A 279 19.88 -25.85 -10.07
CA ARG A 279 21.11 -26.42 -10.65
C ARG A 279 20.87 -27.08 -11.99
N ALA A 280 19.64 -27.53 -12.28
CA ALA A 280 19.27 -28.11 -13.56
C ALA A 280 19.22 -27.06 -14.69
N LEU A 281 18.81 -25.82 -14.36
CA LEU A 281 18.64 -24.73 -15.32
C LEU A 281 19.71 -23.65 -15.20
N THR A 282 20.78 -23.88 -14.46
CA THR A 282 21.90 -22.93 -14.32
C THR A 282 23.17 -23.56 -14.84
N GLU A 283 23.91 -22.79 -15.60
CA GLU A 283 25.18 -23.22 -16.15
C GLU A 283 26.16 -23.65 -15.05
N ARG A 284 26.87 -24.76 -15.29
CA ARG A 284 27.83 -25.31 -14.33
C ARG A 284 28.92 -24.31 -13.96
N SER A 285 29.41 -23.52 -14.90
CA SER A 285 30.41 -22.48 -14.71
C SER A 285 29.95 -21.42 -13.71
N LEU A 286 28.65 -21.06 -13.71
CA LEU A 286 28.04 -20.13 -12.77
C LEU A 286 27.83 -20.75 -11.39
N ILE A 287 27.43 -22.03 -11.34
CA ILE A 287 27.25 -22.79 -10.10
C ILE A 287 28.55 -22.89 -9.30
N GLU A 288 29.64 -23.18 -10.01
CA GLU A 288 30.96 -23.37 -9.44
C GLU A 288 31.71 -22.04 -9.22
N ASN A 289 31.18 -20.93 -9.72
CA ASN A 289 31.84 -19.63 -9.68
C ASN A 289 31.83 -19.01 -8.27
N ARG A 290 33.01 -18.75 -7.74
CA ARG A 290 33.20 -18.10 -6.41
C ARG A 290 33.18 -16.57 -6.46
N ARG A 291 32.85 -15.96 -7.60
CA ARG A 291 32.87 -14.52 -7.83
C ARG A 291 31.56 -13.96 -8.35
N MET A 292 30.61 -14.80 -8.71
CA MET A 292 29.33 -14.40 -9.28
C MET A 292 28.19 -14.94 -8.42
N ALA A 293 27.32 -14.04 -7.97
CA ALA A 293 26.09 -14.41 -7.27
C ALA A 293 24.93 -14.42 -8.26
N PHE A 294 24.02 -15.36 -8.10
CA PHE A 294 22.81 -15.46 -8.91
C PHE A 294 21.53 -15.67 -8.09
N PHE A 295 21.60 -15.58 -6.76
CA PHE A 295 20.45 -15.69 -5.90
C PHE A 295 19.69 -14.38 -5.80
N SER A 296 18.38 -14.44 -5.88
CA SER A 296 17.48 -13.33 -5.50
C SER A 296 17.29 -13.27 -4.00
N GLY A 297 17.31 -14.41 -3.31
CA GLY A 297 17.19 -14.51 -1.88
C GLY A 297 17.56 -15.88 -1.31
N ILE A 298 17.88 -15.89 -0.03
CA ILE A 298 18.16 -17.08 0.75
C ILE A 298 17.26 -17.07 1.97
N ILE A 299 16.55 -18.16 2.22
CA ILE A 299 15.65 -18.32 3.35
C ILE A 299 16.01 -19.58 4.11
N GLY A 300 15.90 -19.50 5.44
CA GLY A 300 16.06 -20.63 6.34
C GLY A 300 14.85 -20.82 7.25
N ARG A 301 14.66 -22.05 7.75
CA ARG A 301 13.71 -22.36 8.81
C ARG A 301 14.49 -22.60 10.10
N LEU A 302 14.26 -21.78 11.13
CA LEU A 302 14.86 -22.00 12.46
C LEU A 302 14.49 -23.35 13.00
N ARG A 303 15.48 -24.04 13.62
CA ARG A 303 15.24 -25.28 14.37
C ARG A 303 14.45 -24.98 15.65
N ASP A 304 13.70 -25.97 16.13
CA ASP A 304 12.97 -25.85 17.39
C ASP A 304 13.90 -25.52 18.56
N GLY A 305 13.53 -24.49 19.31
CA GLY A 305 14.30 -24.04 20.48
C GLY A 305 15.50 -23.14 20.17
N VAL A 306 15.85 -22.91 18.91
CA VAL A 306 16.95 -22.02 18.51
C VAL A 306 16.43 -20.59 18.34
N THR A 307 17.08 -19.63 18.98
CA THR A 307 16.74 -18.22 18.81
C THR A 307 17.41 -17.64 17.57
N VAL A 308 16.85 -16.55 17.03
CA VAL A 308 17.42 -15.83 15.88
C VAL A 308 18.87 -15.42 16.16
N ALA A 309 19.17 -14.91 17.38
CA ALA A 309 20.51 -14.47 17.75
C ALA A 309 21.53 -15.63 17.79
N GLN A 310 21.13 -16.81 18.26
CA GLN A 310 21.99 -18.00 18.25
C GLN A 310 22.30 -18.47 16.84
N ALA A 311 21.28 -18.52 15.98
CA ALA A 311 21.44 -18.90 14.58
C ALA A 311 22.31 -17.89 13.82
N GLU A 312 22.12 -16.60 14.05
CA GLU A 312 22.93 -15.53 13.43
C GLU A 312 24.39 -15.63 13.84
N ALA A 313 24.68 -15.89 15.12
CA ALA A 313 26.04 -16.07 15.62
C ALA A 313 26.72 -17.32 15.03
N GLU A 314 26.01 -18.48 14.98
CA GLU A 314 26.52 -19.71 14.37
C GLU A 314 26.84 -19.51 12.88
N LEU A 315 25.87 -18.99 12.11
CA LEU A 315 26.03 -18.78 10.68
C LEU A 315 27.12 -17.76 10.36
N THR A 316 27.25 -16.69 11.19
CA THR A 316 28.35 -15.72 11.05
C THR A 316 29.71 -16.38 11.28
N THR A 317 29.83 -17.18 12.32
CA THR A 317 31.08 -17.88 12.66
C THR A 317 31.47 -18.87 11.53
N LEU A 318 30.51 -19.65 11.03
CA LEU A 318 30.73 -20.56 9.92
C LEU A 318 31.13 -19.82 8.63
N TYR A 319 30.46 -18.70 8.33
CA TYR A 319 30.77 -17.89 7.15
C TYR A 319 32.18 -17.29 7.23
N GLN A 320 32.60 -16.83 8.41
CA GLN A 320 33.96 -16.36 8.66
C GLN A 320 35.00 -17.49 8.48
N GLN A 321 34.70 -18.72 8.96
CA GLN A 321 35.56 -19.88 8.74
C GLN A 321 35.71 -20.23 7.26
N ILE A 322 34.60 -20.21 6.49
CA ILE A 322 34.60 -20.44 5.08
C ILE A 322 35.46 -19.38 4.36
N MET A 323 35.32 -18.13 4.76
CA MET A 323 36.15 -17.06 4.18
C MET A 323 37.63 -17.12 4.58
N ALA A 324 37.94 -17.63 5.78
CA ALA A 324 39.32 -17.84 6.22
C ALA A 324 40.03 -18.98 5.48
N ALA A 325 39.27 -20.00 5.07
CA ALA A 325 39.77 -21.13 4.28
C ALA A 325 39.99 -20.80 2.79
N GLU A 326 39.47 -19.67 2.33
CA GLU A 326 39.61 -19.23 0.94
C GLU A 326 41.08 -18.80 0.68
N PRO A 327 41.72 -19.33 -0.36
CA PRO A 327 43.09 -18.92 -0.65
C PRO A 327 43.16 -17.41 -0.92
N PRO A 328 44.23 -16.73 -0.47
CA PRO A 328 44.42 -15.30 -0.72
C PRO A 328 44.25 -15.05 -2.23
N ARG A 329 43.32 -14.13 -2.57
CA ARG A 329 43.05 -13.85 -3.99
C ARG A 329 44.30 -13.35 -4.68
N ALA A 330 44.83 -14.14 -5.58
CA ALA A 330 45.82 -13.69 -6.54
C ALA A 330 45.10 -12.77 -7.56
N GLY A 331 45.38 -11.50 -7.50
CA GLY A 331 44.87 -10.59 -8.50
C GLY A 331 44.26 -9.29 -7.91
N GLY A 332 45.07 -8.31 -7.79
CA GLY A 332 44.76 -6.94 -7.40
C GLY A 332 45.79 -6.46 -6.41
N ARG A 333 46.88 -5.87 -6.91
CA ARG A 333 47.84 -5.13 -6.08
C ARG A 333 47.08 -4.09 -5.30
N ASP A 334 46.77 -4.32 -3.99
CA ASP A 334 46.13 -3.37 -3.03
C ASP A 334 44.63 -3.44 -2.79
N GLU A 335 43.96 -4.56 -2.84
CA GLU A 335 42.80 -4.69 -1.94
C GLU A 335 43.37 -4.87 -0.52
N ARG A 336 42.97 -4.00 0.45
CA ARG A 336 43.06 -4.42 1.85
C ARG A 336 42.45 -5.82 1.92
N PRO A 337 43.21 -6.84 2.34
CA PRO A 337 42.68 -8.19 2.42
C PRO A 337 41.39 -8.13 3.23
N ARG A 338 40.30 -8.64 2.66
CA ARG A 338 39.03 -8.73 3.40
C ARG A 338 39.30 -9.68 4.54
N LEU A 339 39.30 -9.14 5.77
CA LEU A 339 39.52 -9.98 6.93
C LEU A 339 38.30 -10.87 7.13
N PRO A 340 38.45 -12.15 7.42
CA PRO A 340 37.30 -13.04 7.70
C PRO A 340 36.34 -12.46 8.72
N ALA A 341 36.84 -11.76 9.74
CA ALA A 341 36.04 -11.10 10.76
C ALA A 341 35.13 -9.96 10.24
N GLU A 342 35.35 -9.44 9.04
CA GLU A 342 34.48 -8.40 8.43
C GLU A 342 33.23 -8.98 7.78
N PHE A 343 33.19 -10.30 7.54
CA PHE A 343 32.01 -10.99 7.02
C PHE A 343 31.04 -11.35 8.15
N GLY A 344 29.75 -11.24 7.87
CA GLY A 344 28.71 -11.60 8.80
C GLY A 344 27.45 -12.09 8.10
N ILE A 345 26.56 -12.67 8.88
CA ILE A 345 25.21 -13.01 8.44
C ILE A 345 24.24 -12.28 9.34
N GLN A 346 23.28 -11.59 8.76
CA GLN A 346 22.14 -11.01 9.45
C GLN A 346 20.90 -11.84 9.14
N LEU A 347 20.13 -12.19 10.17
CA LEU A 347 18.87 -12.89 10.04
C LEU A 347 17.71 -11.92 10.23
N LEU A 348 16.84 -11.85 9.22
CA LEU A 348 15.63 -11.01 9.24
C LEU A 348 14.38 -11.91 9.30
N PRO A 349 13.24 -11.43 9.87
CA PRO A 349 12.00 -12.18 9.84
C PRO A 349 11.58 -12.50 8.41
N GLY A 350 11.41 -13.79 8.09
CA GLY A 350 11.05 -14.28 6.75
C GLY A 350 9.59 -14.67 6.57
N GLY A 351 8.76 -14.54 7.61
CA GLY A 351 7.37 -14.99 7.60
C GLY A 351 6.46 -14.29 6.59
N HIS A 352 6.87 -13.15 6.08
CA HIS A 352 6.18 -12.39 5.01
C HIS A 352 6.85 -12.55 3.63
N GLY A 353 7.85 -13.42 3.53
CA GLY A 353 8.63 -13.64 2.32
C GLY A 353 9.78 -12.66 2.13
N LEU A 354 10.37 -12.69 0.94
CA LEU A 354 11.43 -11.76 0.56
C LEU A 354 10.89 -10.34 0.38
N ASP A 355 11.48 -9.41 1.09
CA ASP A 355 10.98 -8.10 1.50
C ASP A 355 10.96 -6.99 0.42
N ASN A 356 10.64 -7.27 -0.83
CA ASN A 356 10.63 -6.22 -1.85
C ASN A 356 9.41 -5.27 -1.73
N VAL A 357 8.22 -5.81 -1.40
CA VAL A 357 6.99 -5.03 -1.32
C VAL A 357 6.86 -4.34 0.04
N SER A 358 7.14 -5.05 1.14
CA SER A 358 7.06 -4.50 2.50
C SER A 358 8.02 -3.33 2.69
N ASN A 359 9.28 -3.45 2.24
CA ASN A 359 10.27 -2.38 2.32
C ASN A 359 9.90 -1.16 1.45
N SER A 360 9.30 -1.40 0.28
CA SER A 360 8.95 -0.32 -0.65
C SER A 360 7.65 0.39 -0.25
N TYR A 361 6.65 -0.35 0.22
CA TYR A 361 5.30 0.17 0.44
C TYR A 361 4.84 0.17 1.90
N GLY A 362 5.55 -0.48 2.83
CA GLY A 362 5.14 -0.55 4.23
C GLY A 362 4.98 0.83 4.88
N ARG A 363 5.97 1.71 4.77
CA ARG A 363 5.88 3.09 5.29
C ARG A 363 4.83 3.93 4.58
N PRO A 364 4.73 3.95 3.23
CA PRO A 364 3.64 4.62 2.52
C PRO A 364 2.25 4.16 2.95
N LEU A 365 2.01 2.86 3.05
CA LEU A 365 0.71 2.30 3.45
C LEU A 365 0.37 2.63 4.91
N ALA A 366 1.35 2.60 5.83
CA ALA A 366 1.16 3.03 7.21
C ALA A 366 0.77 4.52 7.29
N LEU A 367 1.37 5.38 6.46
CA LEU A 367 0.99 6.78 6.36
C LEU A 367 -0.44 6.95 5.87
N VAL A 368 -0.82 6.26 4.79
CA VAL A 368 -2.19 6.28 4.26
C VAL A 368 -3.17 5.78 5.32
N MET A 369 -2.81 4.75 6.09
CA MET A 369 -3.63 4.25 7.20
C MET A 369 -3.86 5.32 8.29
N ALA A 370 -2.81 6.09 8.64
CA ALA A 370 -2.94 7.22 9.56
C ALA A 370 -3.87 8.31 9.00
N VAL A 371 -3.74 8.66 7.72
CA VAL A 371 -4.61 9.61 7.00
C VAL A 371 -6.07 9.18 7.10
N VAL A 372 -6.36 7.92 6.80
CA VAL A 372 -7.74 7.39 6.83
C VAL A 372 -8.28 7.33 8.25
N GLY A 373 -7.42 7.02 9.24
CA GLY A 373 -7.78 7.12 10.66
C GLY A 373 -8.21 8.53 11.05
N VAL A 374 -7.53 9.57 10.55
CA VAL A 374 -7.93 10.97 10.75
C VAL A 374 -9.27 11.26 10.07
N VAL A 375 -9.52 10.74 8.86
CA VAL A 375 -10.81 10.89 8.16
C VAL A 375 -11.94 10.23 8.96
N LEU A 376 -11.72 9.04 9.52
CA LEU A 376 -12.68 8.36 10.40
C LEU A 376 -12.98 9.21 11.65
N LEU A 377 -11.96 9.81 12.25
CA LEU A 377 -12.13 10.71 13.39
C LEU A 377 -12.95 11.94 13.00
N ILE A 378 -12.67 12.57 11.85
CA ILE A 378 -13.46 13.68 11.32
C ILE A 378 -14.93 13.26 11.12
N ALA A 379 -15.17 12.08 10.55
CA ALA A 379 -16.51 11.54 10.34
C ALA A 379 -17.25 11.32 11.67
N ALA A 380 -16.59 10.72 12.67
CA ALA A 380 -17.15 10.50 13.99
C ALA A 380 -17.48 11.83 14.72
N VAL A 381 -16.57 12.79 14.66
CA VAL A 381 -16.77 14.14 15.20
C VAL A 381 -17.94 14.85 14.51
N ASN A 382 -18.06 14.69 13.18
CA ASN A 382 -19.17 15.26 12.42
C ASN A 382 -20.53 14.71 12.90
N VAL A 383 -20.62 13.38 13.04
CA VAL A 383 -21.86 12.74 13.54
C VAL A 383 -22.14 13.10 14.99
N ALA A 384 -21.11 13.16 15.85
CA ALA A 384 -21.26 13.64 17.23
C ALA A 384 -21.84 15.06 17.29
N ASN A 385 -21.35 15.94 16.43
CA ASN A 385 -21.83 17.33 16.34
C ASN A 385 -23.27 17.41 15.83
N LEU A 386 -23.62 16.59 14.83
CA LEU A 386 -25.01 16.47 14.35
C LEU A 386 -25.95 15.93 15.42
N LEU A 387 -25.53 14.94 16.22
CA LEU A 387 -26.30 14.40 17.34
C LEU A 387 -26.46 15.41 18.47
N LEU A 388 -25.43 16.19 18.80
CA LEU A 388 -25.50 17.28 19.78
C LEU A 388 -26.48 18.37 19.35
N SER A 389 -26.44 18.79 18.09
CA SER A 389 -27.34 19.80 17.56
C SER A 389 -28.80 19.36 17.64
N ARG A 390 -29.06 18.08 17.39
CA ARG A 390 -30.38 17.46 17.48
C ARG A 390 -30.85 17.26 18.92
N GLY A 391 -29.96 16.83 19.82
CA GLY A 391 -30.24 16.66 21.24
C GLY A 391 -30.66 17.99 21.91
N ALA A 392 -30.12 19.09 21.41
CA ALA A 392 -30.48 20.40 21.88
C ALA A 392 -31.91 20.87 21.46
N VAL A 393 -32.45 20.35 20.34
CA VAL A 393 -33.87 20.56 19.96
C VAL A 393 -34.81 19.73 20.84
N ARG A 394 -34.36 18.55 21.25
CA ARG A 394 -35.11 17.62 22.09
C ARG A 394 -34.92 17.85 23.60
N SER A 395 -34.25 18.94 23.98
CA SER A 395 -33.96 19.20 25.42
C SER A 395 -35.20 19.27 26.31
N SER A 396 -36.31 19.80 25.80
CA SER A 396 -37.61 19.83 26.52
C SER A 396 -38.20 18.43 26.70
N GLU A 397 -38.16 17.59 25.68
CA GLU A 397 -38.57 16.18 25.72
C GLU A 397 -37.78 15.40 26.77
N LEU A 398 -36.44 15.55 26.72
CA LEU A 398 -35.52 14.91 27.66
C LEU A 398 -35.74 15.40 29.11
N ALA A 399 -35.97 16.70 29.30
CA ALA A 399 -36.30 17.29 30.61
C ALA A 399 -37.62 16.74 31.18
N THR A 400 -38.65 16.60 30.34
CA THR A 400 -39.93 16.00 30.75
C THR A 400 -39.74 14.54 31.17
N ARG A 401 -38.95 13.75 30.46
CA ARG A 401 -38.64 12.35 30.84
C ARG A 401 -37.89 12.25 32.17
N VAL A 402 -36.94 13.17 32.42
CA VAL A 402 -36.22 13.23 33.70
C VAL A 402 -37.19 13.62 34.82
N ALA A 403 -38.08 14.56 34.59
CA ALA A 403 -39.12 14.98 35.56
C ALA A 403 -40.08 13.84 35.90
N LEU A 404 -40.35 12.95 34.93
CA LEU A 404 -41.16 11.73 35.10
C LEU A 404 -40.38 10.56 35.72
N GLY A 405 -39.14 10.77 36.17
CA GLY A 405 -38.33 9.78 36.89
C GLY A 405 -37.38 8.93 36.02
N ALA A 406 -37.18 9.27 34.77
CA ALA A 406 -36.19 8.54 33.94
C ALA A 406 -34.77 8.77 34.46
N GLY A 407 -34.09 7.70 34.86
CA GLY A 407 -32.70 7.74 35.34
C GLY A 407 -31.71 8.19 34.26
N ARG A 408 -30.65 8.92 34.64
CA ARG A 408 -29.63 9.44 33.72
C ARG A 408 -29.00 8.34 32.88
N ALA A 409 -28.70 7.18 33.50
CA ALA A 409 -28.12 6.03 32.78
C ALA A 409 -29.04 5.54 31.63
N ARG A 410 -30.34 5.60 31.83
CA ARG A 410 -31.34 5.20 30.81
C ARG A 410 -31.31 6.10 29.58
N LEU A 411 -31.18 7.41 29.77
CA LEU A 411 -31.08 8.39 28.68
C LEU A 411 -29.74 8.27 27.96
N VAL A 412 -28.65 8.02 28.70
CA VAL A 412 -27.31 7.73 28.09
C VAL A 412 -27.40 6.49 27.21
N CYS A 413 -27.96 5.38 27.70
CA CYS A 413 -28.11 4.15 26.91
C CYS A 413 -28.93 4.40 25.63
N GLN A 414 -30.01 5.13 25.71
CA GLN A 414 -30.84 5.46 24.54
C GLN A 414 -30.06 6.25 23.48
N LEU A 415 -29.33 7.30 23.88
CA LEU A 415 -28.56 8.13 22.96
C LEU A 415 -27.36 7.36 22.36
N VAL A 416 -26.70 6.50 23.15
CA VAL A 416 -25.65 5.62 22.69
C VAL A 416 -26.20 4.60 21.67
N THR A 417 -27.41 4.05 21.91
CA THR A 417 -28.09 3.14 20.97
C THR A 417 -28.40 3.83 19.64
N GLU A 418 -28.87 5.11 19.67
CA GLU A 418 -29.07 5.89 18.44
C GLU A 418 -27.75 6.04 17.65
N GLY A 419 -26.65 6.41 18.32
CA GLY A 419 -25.33 6.55 17.72
C GLY A 419 -24.76 5.23 17.20
N ALA A 420 -24.92 4.15 17.96
CA ALA A 420 -24.48 2.81 17.58
C ALA A 420 -25.21 2.29 16.34
N LEU A 421 -26.51 2.53 16.24
CA LEU A 421 -27.30 2.12 15.08
C LEU A 421 -26.87 2.86 13.81
N LEU A 422 -26.61 4.17 13.89
CA LEU A 422 -26.02 4.93 12.78
C LEU A 422 -24.65 4.36 12.36
N ALA A 423 -23.82 4.00 13.35
CA ALA A 423 -22.51 3.41 13.07
C ALA A 423 -22.63 2.00 12.45
N VAL A 424 -23.60 1.18 12.85
CA VAL A 424 -23.86 -0.14 12.24
C VAL A 424 -24.28 0.02 10.77
N PHE A 425 -25.22 0.92 10.48
CA PHE A 425 -25.60 1.18 9.08
C PHE A 425 -24.44 1.79 8.28
N GLY A 426 -23.70 2.73 8.87
CA GLY A 426 -22.50 3.30 8.29
C GLY A 426 -21.41 2.24 8.07
N GLY A 427 -21.22 1.33 9.03
CA GLY A 427 -20.30 0.20 8.94
C GLY A 427 -20.66 -0.79 7.84
N ALA A 428 -21.91 -1.20 7.77
CA ALA A 428 -22.41 -2.10 6.72
C ALA A 428 -22.21 -1.50 5.32
N LEU A 429 -22.61 -0.24 5.13
CA LEU A 429 -22.40 0.47 3.88
C LEU A 429 -20.91 0.71 3.61
N GLY A 430 -20.12 0.98 4.65
CA GLY A 430 -18.68 1.15 4.57
C GLY A 430 -17.97 -0.12 4.10
N VAL A 431 -18.32 -1.28 4.63
CA VAL A 431 -17.80 -2.57 4.17
C VAL A 431 -18.18 -2.82 2.70
N ALA A 432 -19.41 -2.50 2.29
CA ALA A 432 -19.83 -2.62 0.90
C ALA A 432 -18.99 -1.70 -0.02
N LEU A 433 -18.76 -0.46 0.39
CA LEU A 433 -17.88 0.47 -0.33
C LEU A 433 -16.42 -0.02 -0.37
N ALA A 434 -15.92 -0.62 0.72
CA ALA A 434 -14.59 -1.21 0.76
C ALA A 434 -14.45 -2.34 -0.26
N LEU A 435 -15.43 -3.25 -0.34
CA LEU A 435 -15.46 -4.33 -1.34
C LEU A 435 -15.35 -3.81 -2.77
N LEU A 436 -16.04 -2.71 -3.07
CA LEU A 436 -16.02 -2.11 -4.40
C LEU A 436 -14.73 -1.34 -4.71
N SER A 437 -14.14 -0.68 -3.70
CA SER A 437 -12.97 0.19 -3.90
C SER A 437 -11.63 -0.54 -3.75
N THR A 438 -11.57 -1.65 -2.99
CA THR A 438 -10.31 -2.38 -2.75
C THR A 438 -9.63 -2.89 -4.02
N PRO A 439 -10.34 -3.46 -5.04
CA PRO A 439 -9.70 -3.88 -6.28
C PRO A 439 -9.06 -2.70 -7.04
N ALA A 440 -9.74 -1.55 -7.06
CA ALA A 440 -9.20 -0.34 -7.70
C ALA A 440 -7.97 0.19 -6.95
N LEU A 441 -7.96 0.16 -5.62
CA LEU A 441 -6.81 0.52 -4.81
C LEU A 441 -5.65 -0.46 -5.00
N ALA A 442 -5.92 -1.76 -5.05
CA ALA A 442 -4.91 -2.78 -5.33
C ALA A 442 -4.29 -2.60 -6.71
N ALA A 443 -5.09 -2.27 -7.73
CA ALA A 443 -4.61 -1.97 -9.07
C ALA A 443 -3.70 -0.74 -9.12
N LEU A 444 -3.98 0.28 -8.30
CA LEU A 444 -3.11 1.47 -8.19
C LEU A 444 -1.76 1.18 -7.53
N VAL A 445 -1.67 0.16 -6.68
CA VAL A 445 -0.42 -0.27 -6.04
C VAL A 445 0.38 -1.21 -6.94
N SER A 446 -0.29 -1.90 -7.88
CA SER A 446 0.36 -2.81 -8.82
C SER A 446 1.18 -2.04 -9.85
N LEU A 447 2.45 -2.43 -10.01
CA LEU A 447 3.32 -1.87 -11.03
C LEU A 447 3.10 -2.58 -12.37
N PRO A 448 3.18 -1.91 -13.52
CA PRO A 448 2.95 -2.51 -14.83
C PRO A 448 3.86 -3.71 -15.15
N TYR A 449 5.10 -3.66 -14.66
CA TYR A 449 6.10 -4.73 -14.82
C TYR A 449 6.09 -5.76 -13.68
N LEU A 450 5.40 -5.48 -12.59
CA LEU A 450 5.22 -6.38 -11.45
C LEU A 450 3.75 -6.34 -11.04
N PRO A 451 2.86 -7.03 -11.76
CA PRO A 451 1.46 -7.11 -11.33
C PRO A 451 1.43 -7.82 -9.99
N ILE A 452 1.22 -7.04 -8.93
CA ILE A 452 1.11 -7.56 -7.58
C ILE A 452 -0.26 -8.24 -7.50
N ALA A 453 -0.29 -9.55 -7.56
CA ALA A 453 -1.50 -10.33 -7.35
C ALA A 453 -1.84 -10.30 -5.84
N LEU A 454 -2.45 -9.20 -5.39
CA LEU A 454 -2.93 -9.07 -4.03
C LEU A 454 -4.27 -9.80 -3.90
N GLU A 455 -4.30 -10.86 -3.12
CA GLU A 455 -5.55 -11.46 -2.67
C GLU A 455 -6.22 -10.54 -1.65
N THR A 456 -7.05 -9.63 -2.12
CA THR A 456 -7.77 -8.64 -1.30
C THR A 456 -9.11 -9.18 -0.79
N ALA A 457 -9.22 -10.48 -0.56
CA ALA A 457 -10.42 -11.07 0.00
C ALA A 457 -10.67 -10.56 1.43
N LEU A 458 -11.95 -10.34 1.76
CA LEU A 458 -12.39 -10.04 3.12
C LEU A 458 -12.09 -11.23 4.03
N ASP A 459 -11.02 -11.08 4.78
CA ASP A 459 -10.61 -12.07 5.75
C ASP A 459 -11.06 -11.65 7.18
N ARG A 460 -10.86 -12.54 8.16
CA ARG A 460 -11.25 -12.29 9.56
C ARG A 460 -10.59 -11.04 10.15
N ARG A 461 -9.36 -10.72 9.74
CA ARG A 461 -8.63 -9.53 10.22
C ARG A 461 -9.26 -8.25 9.70
N VAL A 462 -9.60 -8.22 8.41
CA VAL A 462 -10.28 -7.08 7.78
C VAL A 462 -11.64 -6.84 8.42
N LEU A 463 -12.43 -7.91 8.65
CA LEU A 463 -13.71 -7.83 9.34
C LEU A 463 -13.55 -7.34 10.78
N PHE A 464 -12.53 -7.79 11.50
CA PHE A 464 -12.23 -7.32 12.85
C PHE A 464 -11.90 -5.82 12.87
N VAL A 465 -11.10 -5.33 11.94
CA VAL A 465 -10.77 -3.89 11.82
C VAL A 465 -12.00 -3.08 11.43
N ALA A 466 -12.83 -3.55 10.52
CA ALA A 466 -14.09 -2.90 10.18
C ALA A 466 -15.03 -2.83 11.39
N LEU A 467 -15.14 -3.90 12.18
CA LEU A 467 -15.90 -3.93 13.42
C LEU A 467 -15.32 -2.96 14.45
N ALA A 468 -14.01 -2.97 14.66
CA ALA A 468 -13.32 -2.06 15.58
C ALA A 468 -13.51 -0.59 15.18
N ALA A 469 -13.39 -0.26 13.90
CA ALA A 469 -13.67 1.07 13.36
C ALA A 469 -15.15 1.49 13.59
N THR A 470 -16.09 0.57 13.38
CA THR A 470 -17.51 0.79 13.64
C THR A 470 -17.78 1.03 15.12
N MET A 471 -17.20 0.22 16.00
CA MET A 471 -17.33 0.39 17.45
C MET A 471 -16.72 1.71 17.94
N LEU A 472 -15.55 2.06 17.43
CA LEU A 472 -14.89 3.33 17.74
C LEU A 472 -15.73 4.52 17.28
N ALA A 473 -16.27 4.46 16.06
CA ALA A 473 -17.16 5.48 15.53
C ALA A 473 -18.43 5.61 16.36
N ALA A 474 -19.06 4.49 16.76
CA ALA A 474 -20.23 4.47 17.65
C ALA A 474 -19.94 5.10 19.02
N LEU A 475 -18.78 4.76 19.61
CA LEU A 475 -18.36 5.30 20.89
C LEU A 475 -18.12 6.81 20.81
N LEU A 476 -17.34 7.25 19.84
CA LEU A 476 -16.99 8.67 19.68
C LEU A 476 -18.21 9.53 19.33
N SER A 477 -19.10 9.05 18.46
CA SER A 477 -20.29 9.80 18.05
C SER A 477 -21.41 9.77 19.06
N GLY A 478 -21.58 8.66 19.82
CA GLY A 478 -22.68 8.44 20.73
C GLY A 478 -22.39 8.85 22.19
N ALA A 479 -21.24 8.45 22.74
CA ALA A 479 -20.94 8.63 24.16
C ALA A 479 -20.73 10.10 24.55
N LEU A 480 -19.99 10.86 23.73
CA LEU A 480 -19.67 12.27 24.04
C LEU A 480 -20.93 13.17 24.12
N PRO A 481 -21.88 13.11 23.15
CA PRO A 481 -23.17 13.78 23.28
C PRO A 481 -24.01 13.31 24.47
N ALA A 482 -24.06 11.99 24.69
CA ALA A 482 -24.88 11.39 25.75
C ALA A 482 -24.45 11.87 27.15
N LEU A 483 -23.14 11.81 27.44
CA LEU A 483 -22.60 12.28 28.72
C LEU A 483 -22.86 13.75 28.98
N ARG A 484 -22.85 14.58 27.94
CA ARG A 484 -23.07 16.04 28.09
C ARG A 484 -24.52 16.44 28.20
N LEU A 485 -25.44 15.79 27.47
CA LEU A 485 -26.88 16.09 27.52
C LEU A 485 -27.52 15.66 28.82
N THR A 486 -27.00 14.60 29.47
CA THR A 486 -27.51 14.08 30.73
C THR A 486 -26.89 14.72 31.98
N GLY A 487 -25.77 15.46 31.83
CA GLY A 487 -25.10 16.13 32.94
C GLY A 487 -25.75 17.44 33.44
N GLN A 488 -26.77 17.95 32.76
CA GLN A 488 -27.43 19.20 33.15
C GLN A 488 -28.39 18.98 34.33
N SER A 489 -28.35 19.89 35.33
CA SER A 489 -29.25 19.83 36.47
C SER A 489 -30.69 20.17 36.07
N LEU A 490 -31.68 19.51 36.73
CA LEU A 490 -33.11 19.72 36.50
C LEU A 490 -33.53 21.19 36.69
N GLN A 491 -32.90 21.89 37.67
CA GLN A 491 -33.13 23.32 37.93
C GLN A 491 -32.71 24.19 36.76
N ALA A 492 -31.62 23.86 36.07
CA ALA A 492 -31.15 24.60 34.88
C ALA A 492 -32.06 24.36 33.66
N ALA A 493 -32.70 23.20 33.56
CA ALA A 493 -33.63 22.88 32.47
C ALA A 493 -34.98 23.59 32.64
N ILE A 494 -35.50 23.73 33.86
CA ILE A 494 -36.79 24.38 34.17
C ILE A 494 -36.63 25.89 34.16
N SER A 495 -35.53 26.45 34.66
CA SER A 495 -35.29 27.89 34.67
C SER A 495 -34.99 28.47 33.28
N THR A 496 -34.63 27.64 32.30
CA THR A 496 -34.39 28.09 30.91
C THR A 496 -35.67 28.14 30.07
N ALA A 497 -36.78 27.56 30.50
CA ALA A 497 -38.06 27.68 29.79
C ALA A 497 -38.64 29.11 29.78
N GLY A 498 -38.14 30.02 30.67
CA GLY A 498 -38.59 31.40 30.76
C GLY A 498 -37.57 32.49 30.39
N ARG A 499 -36.32 32.18 30.15
CA ARG A 499 -35.28 33.18 29.83
C ARG A 499 -34.37 32.76 28.65
N THR A 500 -34.46 33.56 27.63
CA THR A 500 -33.73 33.46 26.33
C THR A 500 -32.21 33.72 26.43
N ILE A 501 -31.53 33.12 27.40
CA ILE A 501 -30.06 33.23 27.47
C ILE A 501 -29.48 31.81 27.34
N GLY A 502 -29.08 31.46 26.09
CA GLY A 502 -28.53 30.15 25.72
C GLY A 502 -27.46 29.69 26.68
N SER A 503 -27.58 28.47 27.16
CA SER A 503 -26.59 27.80 28.01
C SER A 503 -25.22 27.78 27.33
N ARG A 504 -24.28 28.60 27.82
CA ARG A 504 -22.90 28.74 27.36
C ARG A 504 -22.10 27.42 27.22
N PRO A 505 -22.35 26.35 28.00
CA PRO A 505 -21.55 25.11 27.92
C PRO A 505 -21.78 24.29 26.64
N GLY A 506 -23.01 24.19 26.15
CA GLY A 506 -23.30 23.35 24.94
C GLY A 506 -22.78 23.96 23.65
N GLN A 507 -22.77 25.30 23.55
CA GLN A 507 -22.18 25.98 22.39
C GLN A 507 -20.66 25.91 22.34
N ARG A 508 -19.99 25.83 23.51
CA ARG A 508 -18.53 25.70 23.56
C ARG A 508 -18.07 24.36 23.00
N LEU A 509 -18.72 23.25 23.36
CA LEU A 509 -18.35 21.93 22.86
C LEU A 509 -18.55 21.81 21.34
N ALA A 510 -19.70 22.28 20.81
CA ALA A 510 -19.94 22.27 19.37
C ALA A 510 -18.88 23.10 18.62
N ARG A 511 -18.45 24.25 19.16
CA ARG A 511 -17.36 25.05 18.58
C ARG A 511 -16.03 24.35 18.64
N VAL A 512 -15.71 23.65 19.74
CA VAL A 512 -14.47 22.85 19.86
C VAL A 512 -14.48 21.70 18.86
N LEU A 513 -15.59 20.98 18.72
CA LEU A 513 -15.70 19.87 17.75
C LEU A 513 -15.53 20.36 16.30
N VAL A 514 -16.17 21.47 15.93
CA VAL A 514 -15.98 22.06 14.59
C VAL A 514 -14.56 22.59 14.41
N GLY A 515 -14.00 23.24 15.43
CA GLY A 515 -12.61 23.70 15.41
C GLY A 515 -11.62 22.54 15.24
N SER A 516 -11.79 21.44 16.00
CA SER A 516 -10.93 20.24 15.84
C SER A 516 -11.08 19.59 14.47
N GLN A 517 -12.30 19.54 13.92
CA GLN A 517 -12.55 19.02 12.57
C GLN A 517 -11.84 19.87 11.51
N LEU A 518 -11.89 21.21 11.62
CA LEU A 518 -11.17 22.10 10.71
C LEU A 518 -9.66 21.98 10.88
N ALA A 519 -9.15 21.82 12.10
CA ALA A 519 -7.75 21.57 12.37
C ALA A 519 -7.24 20.26 11.73
N LEU A 520 -7.99 19.17 11.86
CA LEU A 520 -7.69 17.89 11.24
C LEU A 520 -7.79 17.95 9.70
N SER A 521 -8.75 18.73 9.18
CA SER A 521 -8.87 18.96 7.74
C SER A 521 -7.68 19.77 7.20
N LEU A 522 -7.19 20.78 7.96
CA LEU A 522 -5.97 21.51 7.60
C LEU A 522 -4.76 20.59 7.51
N LEU A 523 -4.58 19.68 8.48
CA LEU A 523 -3.53 18.68 8.48
C LEU A 523 -3.56 17.84 7.20
N LEU A 524 -4.72 17.33 6.80
CA LEU A 524 -4.86 16.48 5.61
C LEU A 524 -4.64 17.27 4.31
N VAL A 525 -5.22 18.45 4.19
CA VAL A 525 -5.11 19.28 2.98
C VAL A 525 -3.70 19.83 2.82
N SER A 526 -3.04 20.24 3.91
CA SER A 526 -1.64 20.67 3.85
C SER A 526 -0.70 19.51 3.50
N GLY A 527 -0.92 18.31 4.06
CA GLY A 527 -0.18 17.10 3.67
C GLY A 527 -0.34 16.76 2.19
N ALA A 528 -1.54 16.84 1.64
CA ALA A 528 -1.78 16.68 0.21
C ALA A 528 -1.08 17.78 -0.61
N GLY A 529 -1.08 19.02 -0.13
CA GLY A 529 -0.36 20.15 -0.74
C GLY A 529 1.14 19.95 -0.79
N LEU A 530 1.76 19.44 0.28
CA LEU A 530 3.19 19.10 0.32
C LEU A 530 3.54 17.99 -0.69
N LEU A 531 2.71 16.94 -0.77
CA LEU A 531 2.91 15.87 -1.75
C LEU A 531 2.70 16.36 -3.19
N LEU A 532 1.72 17.24 -3.42
CA LEU A 532 1.52 17.87 -4.73
C LEU A 532 2.77 18.65 -5.16
N ARG A 533 3.31 19.47 -4.29
CA ARG A 533 4.54 20.22 -4.57
C ARG A 533 5.73 19.32 -4.81
N THR A 534 5.85 18.24 -4.04
CA THR A 534 6.88 17.21 -4.27
C THR A 534 6.78 16.59 -5.66
N VAL A 535 5.58 16.21 -6.11
CA VAL A 535 5.38 15.62 -7.45
C VAL A 535 5.67 16.64 -8.55
N VAL A 536 5.22 17.89 -8.37
CA VAL A 536 5.51 18.98 -9.31
C VAL A 536 7.01 19.24 -9.41
N GLN A 537 7.71 19.29 -8.27
CA GLN A 537 9.15 19.48 -8.22
C GLN A 537 9.90 18.32 -8.89
N LEU A 538 9.51 17.07 -8.62
CA LEU A 538 10.10 15.89 -9.27
C LEU A 538 9.84 15.88 -10.78
N ALA A 539 8.65 16.28 -11.21
CA ALA A 539 8.30 16.35 -12.62
C ALA A 539 9.04 17.48 -13.36
N SER A 540 9.56 18.48 -12.65
CA SER A 540 10.34 19.59 -13.21
C SER A 540 11.85 19.36 -13.18
N VAL A 541 12.32 18.22 -12.61
CA VAL A 541 13.74 17.88 -12.61
C VAL A 541 14.19 17.57 -14.03
N ASP A 542 15.24 18.26 -14.48
CA ASP A 542 15.94 17.90 -15.71
C ASP A 542 16.68 16.58 -15.50
N PRO A 543 16.33 15.51 -16.23
CA PRO A 543 17.01 14.23 -16.09
C PRO A 543 18.40 14.21 -16.76
N GLY A 544 18.78 15.24 -17.54
CA GLY A 544 20.04 15.33 -18.30
C GLY A 544 20.00 14.58 -19.64
N PHE A 545 18.80 14.22 -20.12
CA PHE A 545 18.55 13.60 -21.42
C PHE A 545 17.12 13.95 -21.88
N GLU A 546 16.80 13.66 -23.14
CA GLU A 546 15.49 13.97 -23.72
C GLU A 546 14.59 12.73 -23.76
N PRO A 547 13.67 12.53 -22.79
CA PRO A 547 12.86 11.33 -22.71
C PRO A 547 11.71 11.26 -23.75
N GLU A 548 11.37 12.39 -24.40
CA GLU A 548 10.27 12.45 -25.33
C GLU A 548 10.60 11.77 -26.66
N GLN A 549 9.61 11.10 -27.23
CA GLN A 549 9.73 10.40 -28.53
C GLN A 549 10.78 9.28 -28.54
N VAL A 550 11.16 8.74 -27.40
CA VAL A 550 12.02 7.57 -27.29
C VAL A 550 11.20 6.37 -26.84
N VAL A 551 11.10 5.36 -27.71
CA VAL A 551 10.51 4.06 -27.38
C VAL A 551 11.62 3.15 -26.88
N LEU A 552 11.34 2.45 -25.78
CA LEU A 552 12.23 1.47 -25.18
C LEU A 552 11.64 0.08 -25.34
N LEU A 553 12.45 -0.85 -25.81
CA LEU A 553 12.16 -2.26 -25.77
C LEU A 553 13.15 -2.91 -24.79
N THR A 554 12.64 -3.35 -23.66
CA THR A 554 13.43 -4.16 -22.73
C THR A 554 13.52 -5.56 -23.30
N VAL A 555 14.72 -6.00 -23.54
CA VAL A 555 14.99 -7.32 -24.12
C VAL A 555 15.74 -8.20 -23.13
N SER A 556 15.64 -9.48 -23.31
CA SER A 556 16.49 -10.47 -22.64
C SER A 556 16.87 -11.52 -23.65
N HIS A 557 18.06 -12.04 -23.53
CA HIS A 557 18.42 -13.24 -24.27
C HIS A 557 17.94 -14.45 -23.47
N GLU A 558 17.50 -15.45 -24.19
CA GLU A 558 17.24 -16.74 -23.60
C GLU A 558 18.55 -17.24 -23.00
N GLN A 559 18.58 -17.49 -21.70
CA GLN A 559 19.65 -18.24 -21.09
C GLN A 559 19.47 -19.73 -21.47
N GLY A 560 19.71 -20.03 -22.72
CA GLY A 560 19.98 -21.39 -23.11
C GLY A 560 21.25 -21.82 -22.38
N ARG A 561 21.33 -23.09 -22.05
CA ARG A 561 22.55 -23.74 -21.60
C ARG A 561 23.62 -23.41 -22.67
N GLU A 562 24.50 -22.45 -22.37
CA GLU A 562 25.62 -22.21 -23.28
C GLU A 562 26.24 -23.56 -23.56
N ASN A 563 26.40 -23.87 -24.87
CA ASN A 563 26.91 -25.14 -25.34
C ASN A 563 28.12 -25.57 -24.51
N HIS A 564 28.14 -26.85 -24.09
CA HIS A 564 29.20 -27.48 -23.30
C HIS A 564 30.50 -27.66 -24.09
N GLY A 565 30.93 -26.64 -24.80
CA GLY A 565 32.28 -26.53 -25.36
C GLY A 565 32.94 -25.30 -24.75
N GLU A 566 34.22 -25.27 -24.61
CA GLU A 566 34.98 -24.04 -24.40
C GLU A 566 34.56 -23.05 -25.48
N VAL A 567 33.62 -22.14 -25.14
CA VAL A 567 33.24 -21.07 -26.05
C VAL A 567 34.49 -20.22 -26.20
N ASP A 568 35.00 -20.14 -27.42
CA ASP A 568 36.05 -19.19 -27.75
C ASP A 568 35.46 -17.78 -27.46
N GLU A 569 35.83 -17.20 -26.32
CA GLU A 569 35.37 -15.89 -25.87
C GLU A 569 35.59 -14.82 -26.95
N ALA A 570 36.62 -14.98 -27.77
CA ALA A 570 36.91 -14.09 -28.89
C ALA A 570 35.91 -14.28 -30.04
N ALA A 571 35.58 -15.53 -30.39
CA ALA A 571 34.57 -15.81 -31.43
C ALA A 571 33.16 -15.32 -31.02
N GLU A 572 32.77 -15.55 -29.79
CA GLU A 572 31.45 -15.07 -29.30
C GLU A 572 31.37 -13.53 -29.23
N LYS A 573 32.46 -12.89 -28.83
CA LYS A 573 32.57 -11.44 -28.85
C LYS A 573 32.42 -10.89 -30.27
N ALA A 574 33.11 -11.47 -31.24
CA ALA A 574 33.00 -11.11 -32.65
C ALA A 574 31.56 -11.29 -33.18
N ARG A 575 30.94 -12.42 -32.85
CA ARG A 575 29.55 -12.72 -33.21
C ARG A 575 28.56 -11.65 -32.65
N LEU A 576 28.64 -11.34 -31.34
CA LEU A 576 27.79 -10.36 -30.71
C LEU A 576 28.04 -8.95 -31.26
N ALA A 577 29.28 -8.55 -31.50
CA ALA A 577 29.64 -7.27 -32.10
C ALA A 577 29.02 -7.10 -33.49
N ALA A 578 29.14 -8.14 -34.36
CA ALA A 578 28.55 -8.13 -35.68
C ALA A 578 26.99 -8.08 -35.63
N LEU A 579 26.38 -8.88 -34.73
CA LEU A 579 24.94 -8.88 -34.51
C LEU A 579 24.45 -7.51 -34.12
N TYR A 580 25.06 -6.89 -33.13
CA TYR A 580 24.61 -5.60 -32.59
C TYR A 580 24.81 -4.46 -33.59
N ALA A 581 25.90 -4.44 -34.34
CA ALA A 581 26.12 -3.48 -35.43
C ALA A 581 25.04 -3.59 -36.52
N SER A 582 24.72 -4.82 -36.93
CA SER A 582 23.67 -5.11 -37.91
C SER A 582 22.29 -4.69 -37.38
N LEU A 583 21.99 -5.02 -36.15
CA LEU A 583 20.72 -4.67 -35.49
C LEU A 583 20.52 -3.14 -35.38
N GLU A 584 21.54 -2.41 -34.94
CA GLU A 584 21.48 -0.94 -34.84
C GLU A 584 21.22 -0.32 -36.19
N GLN A 585 21.89 -0.79 -37.22
CA GLN A 585 21.70 -0.34 -38.60
C GLN A 585 20.30 -0.65 -39.12
N GLN A 586 19.81 -1.88 -38.93
CA GLN A 586 18.46 -2.27 -39.34
C GLN A 586 17.39 -1.46 -38.62
N LEU A 587 17.50 -1.28 -37.32
CA LEU A 587 16.57 -0.53 -36.51
C LEU A 587 16.56 0.97 -36.88
N SER A 588 17.75 1.54 -37.15
CA SER A 588 17.88 2.95 -37.61
C SER A 588 17.29 3.18 -39.01
N SER A 589 17.20 2.15 -39.85
CA SER A 589 16.65 2.24 -41.21
C SER A 589 15.12 2.10 -41.24
N LEU A 590 14.46 1.78 -40.11
CA LEU A 590 13.01 1.64 -40.06
C LEU A 590 12.30 2.98 -40.29
N THR A 591 11.25 2.96 -41.10
CA THR A 591 10.44 4.16 -41.36
C THR A 591 9.85 4.71 -40.08
N GLY A 592 10.08 6.00 -39.82
CA GLY A 592 9.64 6.68 -38.59
C GLY A 592 10.61 6.60 -37.41
N VAL A 593 11.77 5.96 -37.59
CA VAL A 593 12.90 5.99 -36.64
C VAL A 593 13.89 7.06 -37.07
N ARG A 594 14.29 7.93 -36.15
CA ARG A 594 15.33 8.95 -36.37
C ARG A 594 16.71 8.44 -36.00
N SER A 595 16.79 7.70 -34.90
CA SER A 595 18.00 7.02 -34.42
C SER A 595 17.63 5.82 -33.55
N ALA A 596 18.51 4.84 -33.52
CA ALA A 596 18.38 3.65 -32.71
C ALA A 596 19.65 3.43 -31.90
N SER A 597 19.52 2.82 -30.75
CA SER A 597 20.67 2.42 -29.94
C SER A 597 20.38 1.19 -29.09
N LEU A 598 21.46 0.51 -28.77
CA LEU A 598 21.46 -0.68 -27.93
C LEU A 598 22.28 -0.40 -26.67
N SER A 599 21.86 -0.96 -25.54
CA SER A 599 22.61 -0.87 -24.29
C SER A 599 22.50 -2.15 -23.46
N TRP A 600 23.51 -2.38 -22.64
CA TRP A 600 23.50 -3.53 -21.75
C TRP A 600 22.57 -3.30 -20.54
N LEU A 601 22.59 -2.13 -19.91
CA LEU A 601 21.74 -1.85 -18.76
C LEU A 601 20.55 -0.95 -19.11
N GLY A 602 20.80 0.15 -19.81
CA GLY A 602 19.82 1.16 -20.17
C GLY A 602 19.48 2.12 -19.03
N LEU A 603 18.95 3.28 -19.39
CA LEU A 603 18.51 4.30 -18.46
C LEU A 603 17.24 3.86 -17.71
N PHE A 604 17.19 4.09 -16.40
CA PHE A 604 16.05 3.79 -15.54
C PHE A 604 15.61 2.31 -15.58
N GLY A 605 16.49 1.40 -16.02
CA GLY A 605 16.24 -0.04 -16.14
C GLY A 605 16.27 -0.80 -14.80
N GLY A 606 16.55 -0.12 -13.70
CA GLY A 606 16.62 -0.73 -12.35
C GLY A 606 17.84 -1.65 -12.13
N SER A 607 18.79 -1.67 -13.04
CA SER A 607 20.04 -2.44 -12.94
C SER A 607 21.23 -1.51 -12.89
N ASP A 608 22.20 -1.82 -12.02
CA ASP A 608 23.44 -1.07 -11.81
C ASP A 608 24.64 -1.99 -11.92
N LEU A 609 25.70 -1.49 -12.55
CA LEU A 609 27.03 -2.06 -12.43
C LEU A 609 27.98 -1.01 -11.89
N TRP A 610 28.46 -1.24 -10.69
CA TRP A 610 29.48 -0.44 -10.05
C TRP A 610 30.81 -1.14 -10.17
N LEU A 611 31.74 -0.52 -10.88
CA LEU A 611 33.08 -1.04 -11.03
C LEU A 611 34.07 -0.04 -10.45
N ARG A 612 35.16 -0.58 -9.93
CA ARG A 612 36.30 0.21 -9.50
C ARG A 612 37.07 0.67 -10.73
N LEU A 613 37.33 1.96 -10.83
CA LEU A 613 38.18 2.55 -11.85
C LEU A 613 39.58 2.73 -11.30
N ILE A 614 40.55 2.37 -12.09
CA ILE A 614 41.98 2.57 -11.81
C ILE A 614 42.50 3.63 -12.78
N ASP A 615 43.04 4.70 -12.23
CA ASP A 615 43.79 5.70 -12.98
C ASP A 615 45.23 5.26 -13.05
N ARG A 616 45.80 5.11 -14.26
CA ARG A 616 47.18 4.72 -14.42
C ARG A 616 48.20 5.75 -13.92
N ASP A 617 47.81 7.03 -13.94
CA ASP A 617 48.67 8.12 -13.47
C ASP A 617 48.52 8.31 -11.94
N ASN A 618 47.45 7.74 -11.33
CA ASN A 618 47.22 7.77 -9.87
C ASN A 618 46.65 6.42 -9.40
N LEU A 619 47.51 5.42 -9.20
CA LEU A 619 47.16 4.07 -8.79
C LEU A 619 46.49 3.99 -7.40
N GLU A 620 46.60 5.04 -6.58
CA GLU A 620 45.96 5.10 -5.26
C GLU A 620 44.46 5.50 -5.34
N ASP A 621 44.06 6.16 -6.43
CA ASP A 621 42.67 6.57 -6.63
C ASP A 621 41.82 5.45 -7.24
N ARG A 622 41.14 4.69 -6.36
CA ARG A 622 40.31 3.51 -6.69
C ARG A 622 38.84 3.74 -6.40
N ARG A 623 38.30 4.87 -6.82
CA ARG A 623 36.88 5.16 -6.64
C ARG A 623 36.01 4.35 -7.60
N ASN A 624 34.83 3.98 -7.16
CA ASN A 624 33.85 3.30 -7.97
C ASN A 624 33.13 4.28 -8.90
N ALA A 625 32.79 3.80 -10.09
CA ALA A 625 31.88 4.48 -11.01
C ALA A 625 30.88 3.49 -11.57
N ARG A 626 29.74 3.98 -12.02
CA ARG A 626 28.80 3.19 -12.80
C ARG A 626 29.39 2.97 -14.20
N VAL A 627 29.16 1.77 -14.74
CA VAL A 627 29.63 1.42 -16.09
C VAL A 627 28.46 0.85 -16.88
N ASP A 628 28.26 1.35 -18.09
CA ASP A 628 27.34 0.75 -19.06
C ASP A 628 28.04 0.56 -20.42
N TYR A 629 27.56 -0.41 -21.18
CA TYR A 629 28.05 -0.74 -22.52
C TYR A 629 26.97 -0.35 -23.52
N VAL A 630 27.31 0.53 -24.45
CA VAL A 630 26.33 1.16 -25.34
C VAL A 630 26.82 1.14 -26.80
N SER A 631 25.87 1.12 -27.74
CA SER A 631 26.16 1.23 -29.16
C SER A 631 26.49 2.69 -29.57
N PRO A 632 27.07 2.92 -30.74
CA PRO A 632 27.51 4.24 -31.20
C PRO A 632 26.43 5.32 -31.14
N GLY A 633 25.19 5.02 -31.55
CA GLY A 633 24.08 5.97 -31.59
C GLY A 633 23.43 6.31 -30.23
N TYR A 634 23.97 5.83 -29.12
CA TYR A 634 23.31 5.90 -27.81
C TYR A 634 23.04 7.34 -27.34
N PHE A 635 24.05 8.19 -27.31
CA PHE A 635 23.93 9.55 -26.78
C PHE A 635 22.95 10.38 -27.58
N ASP A 636 22.97 10.27 -28.91
CA ASP A 636 22.03 10.97 -29.80
C ASP A 636 20.60 10.42 -29.64
N THR A 637 20.46 9.10 -29.48
CA THR A 637 19.15 8.46 -29.32
C THR A 637 18.47 8.84 -28.01
N VAL A 638 19.21 8.89 -26.90
CA VAL A 638 18.65 9.28 -25.61
C VAL A 638 18.67 10.80 -25.40
N GLY A 639 19.37 11.56 -26.28
CA GLY A 639 19.46 13.02 -26.20
C GLY A 639 20.37 13.51 -25.08
N MET A 640 21.45 12.80 -24.79
CA MET A 640 22.48 13.26 -23.87
C MET A 640 23.42 14.24 -24.57
N ARG A 641 23.65 15.39 -23.95
CA ARG A 641 24.48 16.45 -24.52
C ARG A 641 25.95 16.11 -24.43
N LEU A 642 26.62 15.99 -25.57
CA LEU A 642 28.09 15.92 -25.67
C LEU A 642 28.68 17.30 -25.35
N LEU A 643 29.52 17.39 -24.34
CA LEU A 643 30.14 18.64 -23.90
C LEU A 643 31.50 18.86 -24.56
N ARG A 644 32.33 17.80 -24.64
CA ARG A 644 33.69 17.82 -25.20
C ARG A 644 34.01 16.51 -25.89
N GLY A 645 34.93 16.54 -26.85
CA GLY A 645 35.37 15.35 -27.57
C GLY A 645 34.35 14.83 -28.55
N ARG A 646 34.21 13.50 -28.65
CA ARG A 646 33.27 12.81 -29.53
C ARG A 646 32.52 11.66 -28.82
N GLY A 647 31.41 11.30 -29.36
CA GLY A 647 30.70 10.04 -29.01
C GLY A 647 31.42 8.83 -29.63
N PHE A 648 30.81 7.66 -29.47
CA PHE A 648 31.32 6.45 -30.14
C PHE A 648 30.94 6.45 -31.61
N THR A 649 31.76 5.76 -32.38
CA THR A 649 31.55 5.55 -33.81
C THR A 649 31.59 4.04 -34.11
N PRO A 650 31.09 3.59 -35.26
CA PRO A 650 31.24 2.19 -35.68
C PRO A 650 32.69 1.71 -35.75
N ALA A 651 33.67 2.61 -35.91
CA ALA A 651 35.08 2.30 -35.90
C ALA A 651 35.63 1.94 -34.51
N ASP A 652 34.91 2.26 -33.42
CA ASP A 652 35.31 1.91 -32.05
C ASP A 652 34.83 0.46 -31.65
N GLY A 653 34.66 -0.42 -32.60
CA GLY A 653 34.23 -1.80 -32.42
C GLY A 653 35.31 -2.76 -31.94
N GLU A 654 35.14 -4.04 -32.23
CA GLU A 654 36.08 -5.07 -31.87
C GLU A 654 37.45 -4.87 -32.57
N GLY A 655 38.55 -5.11 -31.84
CA GLY A 655 39.88 -4.92 -32.35
C GLY A 655 40.38 -3.47 -32.41
N ALA A 656 39.52 -2.48 -32.24
CA ALA A 656 39.86 -1.07 -32.13
C ALA A 656 40.53 -0.75 -30.77
N PRO A 657 41.28 0.36 -30.68
CA PRO A 657 41.71 0.88 -29.38
C PRO A 657 40.51 1.07 -28.42
N ARG A 658 40.68 0.67 -27.16
CA ARG A 658 39.62 0.78 -26.16
C ARG A 658 39.35 2.23 -25.81
N VAL A 659 38.12 2.64 -25.92
CA VAL A 659 37.69 4.02 -25.70
C VAL A 659 36.55 4.10 -24.68
N ALA A 660 36.47 5.25 -24.00
CA ALA A 660 35.42 5.51 -23.06
C ALA A 660 34.86 6.94 -23.22
N VAL A 661 33.57 7.10 -22.93
CA VAL A 661 32.93 8.40 -22.70
C VAL A 661 32.58 8.47 -21.21
N ILE A 662 32.80 9.61 -20.59
CA ILE A 662 32.53 9.82 -19.15
C ILE A 662 31.56 11.00 -18.96
N ASN A 663 30.88 11.02 -17.82
CA ASN A 663 30.09 12.19 -17.47
C ASN A 663 30.94 13.30 -16.84
N GLU A 664 30.37 14.50 -16.80
CA GLU A 664 31.03 15.69 -16.24
C GLU A 664 31.44 15.49 -14.77
N THR A 665 30.59 14.82 -13.98
CA THR A 665 30.90 14.48 -12.57
C THR A 665 32.16 13.61 -12.44
N LEU A 666 32.33 12.58 -13.26
CA LEU A 666 33.54 11.74 -13.25
C LEU A 666 34.75 12.56 -13.69
N ALA A 667 34.59 13.37 -14.74
CA ALA A 667 35.66 14.26 -15.22
C ALA A 667 36.12 15.21 -14.12
N ARG A 668 35.21 15.88 -13.42
CA ARG A 668 35.53 16.79 -12.31
C ARG A 668 36.14 16.08 -11.10
N GLN A 669 35.68 14.90 -10.76
CA GLN A 669 36.17 14.18 -9.58
C GLN A 669 37.54 13.59 -9.74
N ARG A 670 37.92 13.23 -10.97
CA ARG A 670 39.20 12.56 -11.26
C ARG A 670 40.25 13.47 -11.90
N PHE A 671 39.79 14.43 -12.68
CA PHE A 671 40.67 15.25 -13.52
C PHE A 671 40.44 16.77 -13.28
N ALA A 672 40.15 17.17 -12.02
CA ALA A 672 39.77 18.55 -11.69
C ALA A 672 40.79 19.59 -12.22
N ASP A 673 42.08 19.25 -12.20
CA ASP A 673 43.18 20.15 -12.54
C ASP A 673 43.85 19.81 -13.90
N VAL A 674 43.30 18.83 -14.65
CA VAL A 674 43.94 18.31 -15.88
C VAL A 674 42.86 18.02 -16.94
N GLU A 675 43.18 18.18 -18.20
CA GLU A 675 42.36 17.78 -19.32
C GLU A 675 42.06 16.25 -19.26
N ALA A 676 40.77 15.86 -19.17
CA ALA A 676 40.40 14.46 -19.08
C ALA A 676 40.44 13.75 -20.44
N LEU A 677 40.26 14.46 -21.56
CA LEU A 677 40.32 13.89 -22.90
C LEU A 677 41.74 13.34 -23.19
N GLY A 678 41.77 12.15 -23.76
CA GLY A 678 43.03 11.45 -24.05
C GLY A 678 43.67 10.73 -22.85
N ARG A 679 43.17 10.93 -21.62
CA ARG A 679 43.61 10.18 -20.45
C ARG A 679 43.06 8.76 -20.45
N SER A 680 43.70 7.90 -19.67
CA SER A 680 43.34 6.46 -19.65
C SER A 680 42.79 6.04 -18.28
N LEU A 681 41.69 5.30 -18.31
CA LEU A 681 41.09 4.66 -17.14
C LEU A 681 41.03 3.14 -17.38
N ALA A 682 41.29 2.34 -16.38
CA ALA A 682 41.09 0.90 -16.42
C ALA A 682 40.00 0.43 -15.48
N LEU A 683 39.36 -0.71 -15.82
CA LEU A 683 38.37 -1.35 -14.98
C LEU A 683 39.02 -2.47 -14.16
N ASP A 684 38.80 -2.44 -12.84
CA ASP A 684 39.19 -3.54 -11.94
C ASP A 684 38.12 -4.65 -12.00
N TYR A 685 38.05 -5.32 -13.15
CA TYR A 685 37.04 -6.34 -13.39
C TYR A 685 37.57 -7.40 -14.36
N ARG A 686 37.50 -8.69 -14.01
CA ARG A 686 37.84 -9.86 -14.86
C ARG A 686 39.22 -9.81 -15.55
N GLY A 687 40.23 -9.19 -14.92
CA GLY A 687 41.56 -9.07 -15.50
C GLY A 687 41.72 -7.92 -16.51
N GLU A 688 40.77 -7.01 -16.59
CA GLU A 688 40.82 -5.85 -17.48
C GLU A 688 41.67 -4.68 -16.94
N ALA A 689 42.20 -4.80 -15.73
CA ALA A 689 43.06 -3.77 -15.13
C ALA A 689 44.27 -3.35 -15.97
N ASP A 690 44.80 -4.29 -16.77
CA ASP A 690 45.93 -4.05 -17.65
C ASP A 690 45.55 -3.52 -19.05
N ARG A 691 44.25 -3.41 -19.33
CA ARG A 691 43.71 -2.95 -20.62
C ARG A 691 42.93 -1.63 -20.45
N PRO A 692 43.60 -0.46 -20.44
CA PRO A 692 42.94 0.81 -20.19
C PRO A 692 42.05 1.25 -21.36
N PHE A 693 41.08 2.05 -21.07
CA PHE A 693 40.25 2.78 -22.00
C PHE A 693 40.74 4.23 -22.11
N THR A 694 40.86 4.75 -23.30
CA THR A 694 41.15 6.17 -23.54
C THR A 694 39.87 6.98 -23.54
N ILE A 695 39.83 8.05 -22.78
CA ILE A 695 38.66 8.97 -22.72
C ILE A 695 38.61 9.77 -24.03
N VAL A 696 37.56 9.56 -24.83
CA VAL A 696 37.34 10.25 -26.11
C VAL A 696 36.25 11.29 -26.09
N GLY A 697 35.40 11.27 -25.06
CA GLY A 697 34.30 12.23 -24.92
C GLY A 697 33.87 12.44 -23.49
N ILE A 698 33.26 13.61 -23.26
CA ILE A 698 32.64 13.99 -21.99
C ILE A 698 31.23 14.43 -22.29
N VAL A 699 30.23 13.77 -21.65
CA VAL A 699 28.82 14.10 -21.76
C VAL A 699 28.34 14.82 -20.51
N GLY A 700 27.23 15.54 -20.63
CA GLY A 700 26.55 16.17 -19.50
C GLY A 700 26.12 15.18 -18.44
N ASP A 701 26.01 15.65 -17.22
CA ASP A 701 25.50 14.88 -16.10
C ASP A 701 24.04 14.48 -16.31
N SER A 702 23.69 13.24 -15.98
CA SER A 702 22.32 12.73 -16.10
C SER A 702 21.92 11.90 -14.88
N LYS A 703 20.63 11.84 -14.59
CA LYS A 703 20.05 10.87 -13.67
C LYS A 703 20.06 9.49 -14.32
N TYR A 704 20.32 8.45 -13.55
CA TYR A 704 20.45 7.12 -14.14
C TYR A 704 19.38 6.13 -13.67
N ASN A 705 19.09 6.06 -12.37
CA ASN A 705 18.14 5.10 -11.82
C ASN A 705 16.80 5.73 -11.45
N ASN A 706 16.82 6.95 -10.91
CA ASN A 706 15.59 7.64 -10.50
C ASN A 706 15.78 9.16 -10.45
N LEU A 707 14.70 9.90 -10.54
CA LEU A 707 14.72 11.36 -10.46
C LEU A 707 15.12 11.90 -9.08
N ARG A 708 15.00 11.09 -8.02
CA ARG A 708 15.33 11.47 -6.64
C ARG A 708 16.82 11.43 -6.33
N GLU A 709 17.67 10.97 -7.23
CA GLU A 709 19.10 10.99 -7.02
C GLU A 709 19.55 12.38 -6.60
N SER A 710 20.00 12.52 -5.34
CA SER A 710 20.44 13.80 -4.79
C SER A 710 21.82 14.22 -5.30
N LYS A 711 22.63 13.24 -5.63
CA LYS A 711 23.97 13.41 -6.23
C LYS A 711 23.99 12.69 -7.55
N ILE A 712 24.60 13.33 -8.54
CA ILE A 712 24.92 12.66 -9.79
C ILE A 712 26.16 11.82 -9.56
N GLU A 713 26.06 10.56 -9.88
CA GLU A 713 27.13 9.61 -9.67
C GLU A 713 28.12 9.62 -10.84
N PRO A 714 29.41 9.35 -10.58
CA PRO A 714 30.39 9.20 -11.62
C PRO A 714 30.03 8.04 -12.54
N MET A 715 30.04 8.28 -13.86
CA MET A 715 29.60 7.31 -14.84
C MET A 715 30.55 7.24 -16.04
N MET A 716 30.81 6.03 -16.52
CA MET A 716 31.61 5.70 -17.69
C MET A 716 30.79 4.83 -18.63
N TRP A 717 30.79 5.17 -19.89
CA TRP A 717 30.25 4.35 -20.97
C TRP A 717 31.39 3.80 -21.81
N THR A 718 31.22 2.57 -22.33
CA THR A 718 32.15 1.91 -23.20
C THR A 718 31.41 1.32 -24.40
N PRO A 719 32.07 1.14 -25.57
CA PRO A 719 31.43 0.58 -26.73
C PRO A 719 30.97 -0.86 -26.52
N LEU A 720 29.69 -1.12 -26.84
CA LEU A 720 29.11 -2.45 -26.75
C LEU A 720 29.87 -3.50 -27.60
N GLY A 721 30.38 -3.11 -28.77
CA GLY A 721 31.19 -3.97 -29.63
C GLY A 721 32.55 -4.40 -29.06
N GLN A 722 32.97 -3.77 -27.93
CA GLN A 722 34.22 -4.16 -27.22
C GLN A 722 33.93 -5.08 -26.00
N ALA A 723 32.67 -5.52 -25.81
CA ALA A 723 32.24 -6.34 -24.68
C ALA A 723 31.58 -7.64 -25.13
N THR A 724 31.49 -8.59 -24.20
CA THR A 724 30.77 -9.87 -24.36
C THR A 724 29.38 -9.85 -23.68
N PHE A 725 28.86 -8.67 -23.36
CA PHE A 725 27.58 -8.55 -22.67
C PHE A 725 26.38 -8.57 -23.64
N GLN A 726 25.36 -9.29 -23.24
CA GLN A 726 24.09 -9.32 -23.97
C GLN A 726 23.28 -8.04 -23.69
N ILE A 727 22.69 -7.46 -24.74
CA ILE A 727 21.84 -6.28 -24.62
C ILE A 727 20.60 -6.57 -23.77
N LYS A 728 20.17 -5.58 -22.98
CA LYS A 728 18.93 -5.61 -22.21
C LYS A 728 17.98 -4.50 -22.61
N SER A 729 18.44 -3.49 -23.33
CA SER A 729 17.63 -2.36 -23.74
C SER A 729 17.92 -1.93 -25.19
N VAL A 730 16.85 -1.72 -25.91
CA VAL A 730 16.86 -1.12 -27.26
C VAL A 730 16.08 0.20 -27.16
N ALA A 731 16.72 1.31 -27.47
CA ALA A 731 16.08 2.61 -27.52
C ALA A 731 15.93 3.08 -28.97
N LEU A 732 14.74 3.58 -29.30
CA LEU A 732 14.41 4.08 -30.64
C LEU A 732 13.85 5.50 -30.51
N ARG A 733 14.55 6.51 -31.04
CA ARG A 733 14.00 7.86 -31.17
C ARG A 733 13.14 7.90 -32.43
N ILE A 734 11.87 8.20 -32.25
CA ILE A 734 10.85 8.06 -33.29
C ILE A 734 10.26 9.40 -33.69
N GLU A 735 9.63 9.45 -34.85
CA GLU A 735 8.77 10.54 -35.26
C GLU A 735 7.43 10.50 -34.49
N ARG A 736 6.82 11.66 -34.29
CA ARG A 736 5.50 11.75 -33.60
C ARG A 736 4.44 10.93 -34.33
N GLY A 737 3.75 10.06 -33.61
CA GLY A 737 2.67 9.23 -34.13
C GLY A 737 3.10 7.93 -34.83
N ALA A 738 4.41 7.66 -34.96
CA ALA A 738 4.92 6.43 -35.58
C ALA A 738 5.02 5.24 -34.61
N GLU A 739 4.77 5.41 -33.31
CA GLU A 739 5.05 4.46 -32.22
C GLU A 739 4.58 3.03 -32.52
N ALA A 740 3.28 2.86 -32.83
CA ALA A 740 2.72 1.52 -33.07
C ALA A 740 3.32 0.81 -34.31
N ALA A 741 3.63 1.56 -35.36
CA ALA A 741 4.23 1.03 -36.58
C ALA A 741 5.69 0.63 -36.34
N VAL A 742 6.46 1.51 -35.69
CA VAL A 742 7.86 1.27 -35.33
C VAL A 742 8.00 0.08 -34.40
N VAL A 743 7.18 -0.02 -33.36
CA VAL A 743 7.20 -1.16 -32.43
C VAL A 743 6.97 -2.48 -33.16
N ARG A 744 6.00 -2.55 -34.08
CA ARG A 744 5.75 -3.78 -34.87
C ARG A 744 6.91 -4.11 -35.80
N ALA A 745 7.53 -3.11 -36.42
CA ALA A 745 8.68 -3.30 -37.29
C ALA A 745 9.93 -3.73 -36.51
N ALA A 746 10.19 -3.06 -35.37
CA ALA A 746 11.30 -3.39 -34.50
C ALA A 746 11.19 -4.80 -33.89
N ARG A 747 9.99 -5.25 -33.51
CA ARG A 747 9.77 -6.64 -33.11
C ARG A 747 10.19 -7.62 -34.17
N ARG A 748 9.76 -7.42 -35.41
CA ARG A 748 10.12 -8.28 -36.55
C ARG A 748 11.62 -8.28 -36.79
N ALA A 749 12.25 -7.12 -36.77
CA ALA A 749 13.70 -7.00 -36.96
C ALA A 749 14.49 -7.74 -35.87
N LEU A 750 14.13 -7.56 -34.59
CA LEU A 750 14.77 -8.23 -33.47
C LEU A 750 14.62 -9.74 -33.54
N THR A 751 13.40 -10.26 -33.78
CA THR A 751 13.15 -11.70 -33.87
C THR A 751 13.79 -12.32 -35.11
N ALA A 752 13.93 -11.57 -36.22
CA ALA A 752 14.58 -12.06 -37.43
C ALA A 752 16.11 -12.10 -37.32
N ALA A 753 16.68 -11.19 -36.53
CA ALA A 753 18.13 -11.11 -36.34
C ALA A 753 18.65 -12.18 -35.37
N ASP A 754 17.93 -12.44 -34.29
CA ASP A 754 18.25 -13.52 -33.34
C ASP A 754 16.93 -13.95 -32.64
N ASP A 755 16.58 -15.23 -32.79
CA ASP A 755 15.37 -15.82 -32.22
C ASP A 755 15.45 -16.01 -30.70
N GLN A 756 16.64 -15.86 -30.12
CA GLN A 756 16.87 -15.86 -28.68
C GLN A 756 16.61 -14.51 -28.04
N ILE A 757 16.47 -13.42 -28.81
CA ILE A 757 16.14 -12.09 -28.27
C ILE A 757 14.66 -12.02 -27.94
N MET A 758 14.36 -11.97 -26.66
CA MET A 758 12.99 -11.81 -26.14
C MET A 758 12.68 -10.36 -25.82
N ILE A 759 11.58 -9.83 -26.31
CA ILE A 759 11.08 -8.51 -25.93
C ILE A 759 10.19 -8.69 -24.70
N ARG A 760 10.70 -8.31 -23.55
CA ARG A 760 10.00 -8.42 -22.25
C ARG A 760 8.95 -7.33 -22.06
N GLN A 761 9.30 -6.11 -22.46
CA GLN A 761 8.46 -4.94 -22.28
C GLN A 761 8.68 -3.94 -23.40
N VAL A 762 7.64 -3.25 -23.78
CA VAL A 762 7.68 -2.09 -24.65
C VAL A 762 7.09 -0.91 -23.88
N THR A 763 7.87 0.14 -23.76
CA THR A 763 7.47 1.35 -23.05
C THR A 763 8.07 2.58 -23.73
N THR A 764 7.82 3.76 -23.23
CA THR A 764 8.52 4.98 -23.64
C THR A 764 9.49 5.41 -22.55
N LEU A 765 10.59 6.06 -22.88
CA LEU A 765 11.53 6.58 -21.89
C LEU A 765 10.84 7.56 -20.93
N SER A 766 9.91 8.38 -21.46
CA SER A 766 9.09 9.26 -20.63
C SER A 766 8.18 8.51 -19.65
N ALA A 767 7.59 7.39 -20.06
CA ALA A 767 6.79 6.55 -19.18
C ALA A 767 7.67 5.87 -18.10
N GLN A 768 8.86 5.40 -18.48
CA GLN A 768 9.81 4.79 -17.55
C GLN A 768 10.33 5.79 -16.51
N VAL A 769 10.62 7.03 -16.92
CA VAL A 769 10.93 8.14 -16.00
C VAL A 769 9.74 8.43 -15.08
N ALA A 770 8.52 8.51 -15.64
CA ALA A 770 7.30 8.75 -14.87
C ALA A 770 7.01 7.64 -13.85
N GLU A 771 7.44 6.43 -14.12
CA GLU A 771 7.29 5.27 -13.22
C GLU A 771 8.14 5.41 -11.95
N THR A 772 9.29 6.08 -12.02
CA THR A 772 10.14 6.34 -10.84
C THR A 772 9.46 7.22 -9.80
N ILE A 773 8.43 7.98 -10.19
CA ILE A 773 7.61 8.82 -9.30
C ILE A 773 6.18 8.28 -9.13
N ALA A 774 5.91 7.04 -9.57
CA ALA A 774 4.58 6.43 -9.47
C ALA A 774 4.10 6.32 -8.02
N ARG A 775 5.02 6.01 -7.09
CA ARG A 775 4.75 5.95 -5.66
C ARG A 775 4.30 7.30 -5.10
N GLU A 776 4.95 8.39 -5.47
CA GLU A 776 4.61 9.75 -5.06
C GLU A 776 3.27 10.19 -5.65
N ARG A 777 3.01 9.85 -6.90
CA ARG A 777 1.71 10.08 -7.55
C ARG A 777 0.58 9.31 -6.87
N LEU A 778 0.82 8.06 -6.48
CA LEU A 778 -0.14 7.26 -5.72
C LEU A 778 -0.45 7.92 -4.37
N LEU A 779 0.58 8.28 -3.60
CA LEU A 779 0.41 8.96 -2.32
C LEU A 779 -0.33 10.29 -2.47
N LEU A 780 0.00 11.08 -3.48
CA LEU A 780 -0.71 12.32 -3.80
C LEU A 780 -2.18 12.06 -4.14
N GLY A 781 -2.47 11.07 -4.98
CA GLY A 781 -3.84 10.71 -5.38
C GLY A 781 -4.69 10.33 -4.16
N LEU A 782 -4.16 9.47 -3.29
CA LEU A 782 -4.84 9.06 -2.06
C LEU A 782 -4.99 10.22 -1.07
N ALA A 783 -3.93 10.98 -0.83
CA ALA A 783 -3.96 12.14 0.08
C ALA A 783 -4.93 13.22 -0.41
N SER A 784 -4.96 13.49 -1.72
CA SER A 784 -5.90 14.46 -2.32
C SER A 784 -7.35 13.97 -2.23
N GLY A 785 -7.61 12.69 -2.48
CA GLY A 785 -8.93 12.09 -2.33
C GLY A 785 -9.44 12.17 -0.90
N PHE A 786 -8.62 11.79 0.08
CA PHE A 786 -8.98 11.89 1.50
C PHE A 786 -9.02 13.33 1.99
N GLY A 787 -8.18 14.23 1.47
CA GLY A 787 -8.24 15.66 1.73
C GLY A 787 -9.55 16.29 1.25
N ALA A 788 -9.98 15.96 0.04
CA ALA A 788 -11.27 16.40 -0.52
C ALA A 788 -12.45 15.86 0.30
N LEU A 789 -12.38 14.60 0.75
CA LEU A 789 -13.37 14.00 1.62
C LEU A 789 -13.43 14.71 2.98
N ALA A 790 -12.27 15.03 3.56
CA ALA A 790 -12.19 15.79 4.81
C ALA A 790 -12.81 17.20 4.66
N LEU A 791 -12.54 17.88 3.54
CA LEU A 791 -13.15 19.17 3.21
C LEU A 791 -14.69 19.09 3.10
N LEU A 792 -15.19 18.06 2.43
CA LEU A 792 -16.62 17.80 2.30
C LEU A 792 -17.27 17.58 3.67
N LEU A 793 -16.67 16.71 4.50
CA LEU A 793 -17.14 16.45 5.86
C LEU A 793 -17.09 17.72 6.73
N ALA A 794 -16.04 18.54 6.61
CA ALA A 794 -15.92 19.82 7.29
C ALA A 794 -17.01 20.80 6.86
N ALA A 795 -17.27 20.90 5.56
CA ALA A 795 -18.34 21.74 5.03
C ALA A 795 -19.73 21.33 5.56
N ILE A 796 -20.01 20.02 5.60
CA ILE A 796 -21.27 19.46 6.13
C ILE A 796 -21.40 19.75 7.63
N GLY A 797 -20.35 19.53 8.42
CA GLY A 797 -20.34 19.77 9.87
C GLY A 797 -20.54 21.25 10.20
N LEU A 798 -19.84 22.13 9.49
CA LEU A 798 -19.97 23.57 9.66
C LEU A 798 -21.38 24.07 9.22
N TYR A 799 -21.88 23.60 8.08
CA TYR A 799 -23.24 23.90 7.64
C TYR A 799 -24.27 23.47 8.69
N GLY A 800 -24.17 22.24 9.22
CA GLY A 800 -25.10 21.72 10.24
C GLY A 800 -25.14 22.58 11.51
N THR A 801 -23.96 22.97 12.01
CA THR A 801 -23.86 23.84 13.21
C THR A 801 -24.39 25.25 12.97
N LEU A 802 -24.05 25.84 11.83
CA LEU A 802 -24.49 27.19 11.49
C LEU A 802 -26.00 27.24 11.20
N ALA A 803 -26.54 26.26 10.48
CA ALA A 803 -27.96 26.16 10.21
C ALA A 803 -28.77 26.05 11.52
N HIS A 804 -28.25 25.25 12.49
CA HIS A 804 -28.87 25.14 13.80
C HIS A 804 -28.73 26.44 14.62
N ALA A 805 -27.56 27.08 14.59
CA ALA A 805 -27.38 28.38 15.29
C ALA A 805 -28.30 29.48 14.74
N VAL A 806 -28.50 29.50 13.41
CA VAL A 806 -29.44 30.39 12.74
C VAL A 806 -30.90 30.09 13.17
N ALA A 807 -31.30 28.81 13.14
CA ALA A 807 -32.66 28.40 13.53
C ALA A 807 -33.03 28.85 14.95
N ARG A 808 -32.09 28.78 15.90
CA ARG A 808 -32.29 29.26 17.27
C ARG A 808 -32.39 30.79 17.39
N ARG A 809 -31.74 31.51 16.47
CA ARG A 809 -31.78 33.01 16.47
C ARG A 809 -32.80 33.56 15.49
N THR A 810 -33.69 32.73 14.94
CA THR A 810 -34.65 33.16 13.91
C THR A 810 -35.55 34.31 14.44
N ARG A 811 -35.98 34.24 15.71
CA ARG A 811 -36.76 35.32 16.35
C ARG A 811 -35.94 36.61 16.51
N GLU A 812 -34.69 36.50 16.97
CA GLU A 812 -33.74 37.64 17.08
C GLU A 812 -33.49 38.30 15.74
N ILE A 813 -33.23 37.45 14.71
CA ILE A 813 -33.03 37.89 13.32
C ILE A 813 -34.31 38.55 12.78
N GLY A 814 -35.46 37.96 13.04
CA GLY A 814 -36.79 38.52 12.67
C GLY A 814 -37.06 39.89 13.27
N VAL A 815 -36.79 40.05 14.58
CA VAL A 815 -36.88 41.35 15.25
C VAL A 815 -35.96 42.39 14.65
N ARG A 816 -34.68 42.02 14.37
CA ARG A 816 -33.71 42.93 13.72
C ARG A 816 -34.14 43.34 12.30
N LEU A 817 -34.68 42.40 11.53
CA LEU A 817 -35.22 42.67 10.19
C LEU A 817 -36.49 43.57 10.26
N ALA A 818 -37.37 43.37 11.26
CA ALA A 818 -38.53 44.20 11.51
C ALA A 818 -38.14 45.65 11.92
N LEU A 819 -37.01 45.81 12.61
CA LEU A 819 -36.43 47.10 13.02
C LEU A 819 -35.58 47.74 11.90
N GLY A 820 -35.61 47.22 10.66
CA GLY A 820 -34.95 47.82 9.51
C GLY A 820 -33.51 47.37 9.24
N ALA A 821 -33.01 46.27 9.88
CA ALA A 821 -31.70 45.75 9.57
C ALA A 821 -31.64 45.24 8.11
N GLN A 822 -30.61 45.62 7.37
CA GLN A 822 -30.37 45.17 6.01
C GLN A 822 -30.03 43.68 5.95
N ARG A 823 -30.47 42.98 4.91
CA ARG A 823 -30.15 41.56 4.65
C ARG A 823 -28.67 41.28 4.66
N GLY A 824 -27.83 42.19 4.13
CA GLY A 824 -26.38 42.11 4.12
C GLY A 824 -25.74 42.09 5.52
N THR A 825 -26.38 42.73 6.51
CA THR A 825 -25.91 42.70 7.91
C THR A 825 -26.07 41.34 8.56
N VAL A 826 -27.21 40.69 8.29
CA VAL A 826 -27.48 39.29 8.75
C VAL A 826 -26.49 38.32 8.09
N LEU A 827 -26.28 38.48 6.79
CA LEU A 827 -25.35 37.64 6.01
C LEU A 827 -23.91 37.79 6.56
N ARG A 828 -23.42 39.05 6.76
CA ARG A 828 -22.09 39.29 7.33
C ARG A 828 -21.94 38.73 8.76
N MET A 829 -22.97 38.78 9.57
CA MET A 829 -22.95 38.24 10.93
C MET A 829 -22.75 36.70 10.90
N VAL A 830 -23.55 35.97 10.13
CA VAL A 830 -23.46 34.48 10.07
C VAL A 830 -22.17 34.00 9.40
N VAL A 831 -21.79 34.62 8.28
CA VAL A 831 -20.51 34.30 7.61
C VAL A 831 -19.31 34.67 8.50
N GLY A 832 -19.38 35.78 9.23
CA GLY A 832 -18.37 36.18 10.21
C GLY A 832 -18.21 35.15 11.34
N ASP A 833 -19.30 34.56 11.83
CA ASP A 833 -19.24 33.46 12.83
C ASP A 833 -18.58 32.22 12.27
N ALA A 834 -18.86 31.88 10.96
CA ALA A 834 -18.18 30.79 10.27
C ALA A 834 -16.66 31.04 10.14
N LEU A 835 -16.25 32.23 9.72
CA LEU A 835 -14.86 32.60 9.56
C LEU A 835 -14.11 32.65 10.90
N ARG A 836 -14.75 33.08 11.98
CA ARG A 836 -14.14 33.01 13.33
C ARG A 836 -13.88 31.57 13.76
N LEU A 837 -14.83 30.65 13.50
CA LEU A 837 -14.64 29.24 13.78
C LEU A 837 -13.52 28.66 12.92
N ALA A 838 -13.46 29.04 11.64
CA ALA A 838 -12.37 28.65 10.75
C ALA A 838 -11.01 29.14 11.25
N LEU A 839 -10.93 30.39 11.68
CA LEU A 839 -9.69 30.96 12.24
C LEU A 839 -9.19 30.17 13.45
N TRP A 840 -10.08 29.86 14.42
CA TRP A 840 -9.70 29.03 15.57
C TRP A 840 -9.27 27.61 15.17
N GLY A 841 -9.97 27.01 14.21
CA GLY A 841 -9.57 25.72 13.65
C GLY A 841 -8.22 25.76 12.94
N LEU A 842 -7.95 26.81 12.16
CA LEU A 842 -6.65 27.02 11.49
C LEU A 842 -5.53 27.22 12.51
N LEU A 843 -5.72 28.07 13.52
CA LEU A 843 -4.73 28.30 14.58
C LEU A 843 -4.38 27.01 15.34
N ALA A 844 -5.37 26.17 15.64
CA ALA A 844 -5.13 24.86 16.26
C ALA A 844 -4.55 23.83 15.29
N GLY A 845 -4.86 23.96 14.00
CA GLY A 845 -4.42 23.03 12.95
C GLY A 845 -2.98 23.26 12.48
N VAL A 846 -2.46 24.50 12.55
CA VAL A 846 -1.09 24.81 12.08
C VAL A 846 -0.03 23.96 12.78
N PRO A 847 0.00 23.82 14.12
CA PRO A 847 0.97 22.95 14.79
C PRO A 847 0.86 21.50 14.35
N LEU A 848 -0.38 21.00 14.16
CA LEU A 848 -0.61 19.63 13.68
C LEU A 848 -0.13 19.43 12.24
N ALA A 849 -0.38 20.42 11.37
CA ALA A 849 0.07 20.40 9.99
C ALA A 849 1.59 20.41 9.88
N LEU A 850 2.26 21.21 10.72
CA LEU A 850 3.74 21.23 10.82
C LEU A 850 4.28 19.88 11.30
N ALA A 851 3.68 19.29 12.34
CA ALA A 851 4.07 17.98 12.84
C ALA A 851 3.91 16.89 11.76
N ALA A 852 2.81 16.93 10.99
CA ALA A 852 2.60 16.05 9.85
C ALA A 852 3.64 16.28 8.76
N GLY A 853 4.03 17.53 8.46
CA GLY A 853 5.10 17.85 7.52
C GLY A 853 6.43 17.20 7.91
N PHE A 854 6.79 17.24 9.20
CA PHE A 854 7.99 16.54 9.71
C PHE A 854 7.87 15.02 9.59
N ALA A 855 6.69 14.43 9.85
CA ALA A 855 6.46 13.00 9.65
C ALA A 855 6.56 12.59 8.17
N LEU A 856 6.20 13.50 7.26
CA LEU A 856 6.29 13.31 5.82
C LEU A 856 7.70 13.55 5.24
N ARG A 857 8.68 14.02 6.04
CA ARG A 857 9.99 14.48 5.56
C ARG A 857 10.67 13.48 4.62
N SER A 858 10.61 12.19 4.92
CA SER A 858 11.22 11.13 4.09
C SER A 858 10.53 10.95 2.71
N PHE A 859 9.33 11.47 2.53
CA PHE A 859 8.57 11.41 1.29
C PHE A 859 8.68 12.71 0.47
N LEU A 860 9.14 13.81 1.08
CA LEU A 860 9.27 15.08 0.41
C LEU A 860 10.54 15.11 -0.46
N PHE A 861 10.48 15.88 -1.54
CA PHE A 861 11.62 16.13 -2.42
C PHE A 861 11.59 17.59 -2.88
N GLY A 862 12.70 18.30 -2.65
CA GLY A 862 12.81 19.72 -3.01
C GLY A 862 11.83 20.65 -2.29
N VAL A 863 11.16 20.16 -1.22
CA VAL A 863 10.16 20.89 -0.44
C VAL A 863 10.45 20.71 1.03
N GLU A 864 10.43 21.80 1.78
CA GLU A 864 10.63 21.77 3.22
C GLU A 864 9.37 21.33 3.98
N PRO A 865 9.51 20.63 5.14
CA PRO A 865 8.36 20.20 5.94
C PRO A 865 7.43 21.34 6.39
N HIS A 866 7.94 22.57 6.46
CA HIS A 866 7.23 23.79 6.86
C HIS A 866 6.92 24.72 5.68
N ASP A 867 6.72 24.16 4.50
CA ASP A 867 6.45 24.92 3.28
C ASP A 867 5.23 25.86 3.43
N PHE A 868 5.52 27.15 3.34
CA PHE A 868 4.52 28.20 3.54
C PHE A 868 3.46 28.21 2.45
N VAL A 869 3.80 27.84 1.21
CA VAL A 869 2.85 27.83 0.09
C VAL A 869 1.82 26.73 0.25
N ALA A 870 2.23 25.52 0.64
CA ALA A 870 1.32 24.42 0.90
C ALA A 870 0.38 24.73 2.08
N LEU A 871 0.93 25.30 3.17
CA LEU A 871 0.15 25.62 4.37
C LEU A 871 -0.84 26.77 4.14
N SER A 872 -0.39 27.86 3.50
CA SER A 872 -1.27 29.00 3.19
C SER A 872 -2.33 28.64 2.16
N GLY A 873 -2.00 27.84 1.14
CA GLY A 873 -2.94 27.32 0.16
C GLY A 873 -4.02 26.47 0.82
N ALA A 874 -3.65 25.56 1.73
CA ALA A 874 -4.60 24.75 2.49
C ALA A 874 -5.50 25.63 3.39
N GLY A 875 -4.92 26.62 4.07
CA GLY A 875 -5.66 27.59 4.87
C GLY A 875 -6.67 28.42 4.06
N LEU A 876 -6.27 28.84 2.85
CA LEU A 876 -7.17 29.57 1.93
C LEU A 876 -8.33 28.68 1.48
N VAL A 877 -8.05 27.46 1.06
CA VAL A 877 -9.11 26.50 0.64
C VAL A 877 -10.11 26.26 1.78
N LEU A 878 -9.63 26.00 3.00
CA LEU A 878 -10.50 25.80 4.16
C LEU A 878 -11.33 27.06 4.51
N THR A 879 -10.72 28.24 4.40
CA THR A 879 -11.42 29.52 4.62
C THR A 879 -12.54 29.72 3.59
N LEU A 880 -12.27 29.41 2.32
CA LEU A 880 -13.27 29.46 1.25
C LEU A 880 -14.41 28.47 1.49
N VAL A 881 -14.08 27.23 1.86
CA VAL A 881 -15.08 26.20 2.19
C VAL A 881 -15.92 26.62 3.38
N ALA A 882 -15.33 27.21 4.43
CA ALA A 882 -16.05 27.71 5.59
C ALA A 882 -16.98 28.88 5.22
N ALA A 883 -16.53 29.80 4.39
CA ALA A 883 -17.36 30.91 3.89
C ALA A 883 -18.55 30.40 3.08
N LEU A 884 -18.34 29.44 2.18
CA LEU A 884 -19.39 28.82 1.35
C LEU A 884 -20.40 28.04 2.21
N ALA A 885 -19.90 27.23 3.15
CA ALA A 885 -20.76 26.47 4.09
C ALA A 885 -21.59 27.39 4.98
N GLY A 886 -21.08 28.58 5.35
CA GLY A 886 -21.79 29.59 6.11
C GLY A 886 -22.76 30.42 5.28
N TYR A 887 -22.49 30.61 3.99
CA TYR A 887 -23.32 31.43 3.10
C TYR A 887 -24.74 30.87 2.91
N VAL A 888 -24.90 29.56 2.76
CA VAL A 888 -26.20 28.94 2.49
C VAL A 888 -27.19 29.16 3.66
N PRO A 889 -26.85 28.86 4.94
CA PRO A 889 -27.76 29.16 6.05
C PRO A 889 -27.94 30.67 6.27
N ALA A 890 -26.89 31.47 6.00
CA ALA A 890 -27.00 32.95 6.10
C ALA A 890 -28.01 33.52 5.10
N ARG A 891 -27.99 33.02 3.85
CA ARG A 891 -28.95 33.42 2.81
C ARG A 891 -30.38 33.01 3.16
N LYS A 892 -30.59 31.82 3.74
CA LYS A 892 -31.91 31.39 4.23
C LYS A 892 -32.38 32.30 5.35
N ALA A 893 -31.52 32.62 6.32
CA ALA A 893 -31.83 33.50 7.45
C ALA A 893 -32.23 34.94 7.02
N SER A 894 -31.52 35.48 6.01
CA SER A 894 -31.79 36.83 5.49
C SER A 894 -33.10 36.96 4.70
N ARG A 895 -33.76 35.84 4.38
CA ARG A 895 -35.01 35.79 3.64
C ARG A 895 -36.23 35.40 4.51
N VAL A 896 -36.05 35.23 5.82
CA VAL A 896 -37.13 34.90 6.74
C VAL A 896 -38.12 36.08 6.81
N ASN A 897 -39.40 35.77 6.68
CA ASN A 897 -40.46 36.77 6.79
C ASN A 897 -40.56 37.23 8.26
N PRO A 898 -40.40 38.51 8.59
CA PRO A 898 -40.46 39.00 9.97
C PRO A 898 -41.77 38.65 10.71
N ILE A 899 -42.91 38.61 9.99
CA ILE A 899 -44.23 38.31 10.54
C ILE A 899 -44.32 36.83 10.95
N GLU A 900 -43.76 35.92 10.12
CA GLU A 900 -43.73 34.48 10.45
C GLU A 900 -42.75 34.20 11.59
N ALA A 901 -41.61 34.90 11.65
CA ALA A 901 -40.62 34.74 12.72
C ALA A 901 -41.13 35.16 14.10
N LEU A 902 -42.10 36.10 14.16
CA LEU A 902 -42.75 36.56 15.40
C LEU A 902 -43.97 35.69 15.82
N ARG A 903 -44.55 34.90 14.88
CA ARG A 903 -45.66 33.95 15.11
C ARG A 903 -45.25 32.56 15.56
N TYR A 904 -43.95 32.22 15.48
CA TYR A 904 -43.46 30.91 15.95
C TYR A 904 -43.42 30.92 17.49
N GLU A 905 -44.47 30.33 18.12
CA GLU A 905 -44.48 29.90 19.52
C GLU A 905 -43.73 28.58 19.71
#